data_909bd834d5c346ca5a75186e86bc4f08
#
_entry.id   909bd834d5c346ca5a75186e86bc4f08
#
_cell.length_a   1.000
_cell.length_b   1.000
_cell.length_c   1.000
_cell.angle_alpha   90.00
_cell.angle_beta   90.00
_cell.angle_gamma   90.00
#
_symmetry.space_group_name_H-M   'P 1'
#
loop_
_entity.id
_entity.type
_entity.pdbx_description
1 polymer ?
#
loop_
_entity_poly.entity_id
_entity_poly.type
_entity_poly.pdbx_seq_one_letter_code
_entity_poly.pdbx_strand_id
1 'polypeptide(L)'
;MYRFTGFTEKANNAMNRAIEKAEELGHNYIGSEHVLYGLIAEGSGVAFNVLNKLGITADDYERLMQEKIGTSSPTNLTTAYFTPRTKRILQMAKLAASKLGSNYVGTEHLLIAIIEDGESFAVRFLQMLGVDPQSVANALSSALSDGYTVDKASGNAYPKDENGEKEGGSALEKFGRDLTKLAAEGKIDPVIGRHNEIERVIQILSRRTKNNPVLIGEPGVGKTAVAEGLALKIHDGEVPELLKGKRLVALDLTGMVAGSKYRGDFEERIKSAIDEVKKDGNVILFIDELHTIIGAGSAEGSADAANILKPALARGDFQVIGATTINEYRKYIEKDAALERRFQPVHVGEPTEEEAVQILEGLKDRYEAHHKVQITDEAIESAVKLSSRYIADRYLPDKAIDLVDEAASRVRLRTFTAPEDLQEMEKRIKEVEIDKAAAVNEQDFERAAELRDKQKALTDELEQKKNEWAAKNERSNSVVKAEDIAEIVAMWTGIPVVQLTQEESERLLHLEDTLHKRVIGQDEAVTAIAKAIRRGRVGLKDKNRPIGSFIFLGPTGVGKTELCKALAEAMFGDEKAMIRLDMSEYMEKHTVSRLVGSPPGYVGFDEGGQLTEAVRRKPYSVVLFDEIEKAHPDVFNMLLQILDDGRLTDSQGKVVSFKNTIIIMTSNIGARLITEKQQERLGFATADNKSTEEDSAVADFERTKELVMGELKKVFRPEFINRVDDIIVFRKLLHDDIQKIAGKMLEGLKGQLRDMDIAVEFTPAAVEAVANAGFDPVYGARPLRRAIRSKMEDPISEEMLEGNMKAGGSYVCDFKDGKYVIEDKAKKSGDEKSSESEAK
;
A
#
# COMPACT_ATOMS: atom_id res chain seq x y z
N MET A 1 -26.49 -14.25 20.07
CA MET A 1 -27.08 -13.19 19.20
C MET A 1 -26.75 -13.43 17.76
N TYR A 2 -27.74 -13.44 16.88
CA TYR A 2 -27.53 -13.63 15.43
C TYR A 2 -27.30 -12.29 14.75
N ARG A 3 -26.39 -12.23 13.75
CA ARG A 3 -26.13 -11.03 12.97
C ARG A 3 -26.62 -11.22 11.52
N PHE A 4 -27.64 -10.45 11.15
CA PHE A 4 -28.21 -10.47 9.79
C PHE A 4 -27.47 -9.47 8.91
N THR A 5 -26.81 -9.99 7.88
CA THR A 5 -26.02 -9.16 6.94
C THR A 5 -26.91 -8.21 6.14
N GLY A 6 -26.55 -6.94 6.08
CA GLY A 6 -27.32 -5.89 5.39
C GLY A 6 -28.48 -5.30 6.22
N PHE A 7 -28.49 -5.51 7.55
CA PHE A 7 -29.44 -4.89 8.46
C PHE A 7 -28.78 -3.87 9.37
N THR A 8 -29.49 -2.82 9.75
CA THR A 8 -29.03 -1.85 10.75
C THR A 8 -28.91 -2.51 12.13
N GLU A 9 -28.17 -1.92 13.06
CA GLU A 9 -28.00 -2.46 14.41
C GLU A 9 -29.35 -2.64 15.10
N LYS A 10 -30.24 -1.63 15.04
CA LYS A 10 -31.58 -1.70 15.61
C LYS A 10 -32.47 -2.77 14.99
N ALA A 11 -32.39 -2.95 13.67
CA ALA A 11 -33.12 -4.01 13.01
C ALA A 11 -32.57 -5.40 13.39
N ASN A 12 -31.26 -5.54 13.59
CA ASN A 12 -30.64 -6.75 14.13
C ASN A 12 -31.09 -7.05 15.56
N ASN A 13 -31.14 -6.03 16.41
CA ASN A 13 -31.62 -6.18 17.80
C ASN A 13 -33.11 -6.60 17.83
N ALA A 14 -33.94 -5.93 17.02
CA ALA A 14 -35.37 -6.32 16.91
C ALA A 14 -35.53 -7.77 16.47
N MET A 15 -34.74 -8.24 15.49
CA MET A 15 -34.76 -9.62 15.02
C MET A 15 -34.29 -10.61 16.11
N ASN A 16 -33.28 -10.27 16.90
CA ASN A 16 -32.83 -11.11 18.01
C ASN A 16 -33.90 -11.19 19.11
N ARG A 17 -34.53 -10.06 19.47
CA ARG A 17 -35.64 -10.04 20.43
C ARG A 17 -36.86 -10.86 19.96
N ALA A 18 -37.08 -10.88 18.63
CA ALA A 18 -38.11 -11.74 18.03
C ALA A 18 -37.82 -13.24 18.24
N ILE A 19 -36.54 -13.64 18.10
CA ILE A 19 -36.09 -15.00 18.32
C ILE A 19 -36.23 -15.37 19.82
N GLU A 20 -35.69 -14.53 20.71
CA GLU A 20 -35.73 -14.70 22.15
C GLU A 20 -37.17 -14.85 22.65
N LYS A 21 -38.10 -14.00 22.17
CA LYS A 21 -39.50 -14.11 22.58
C LYS A 21 -40.17 -15.37 22.07
N ALA A 22 -39.87 -15.85 20.87
CA ALA A 22 -40.36 -17.11 20.35
C ALA A 22 -39.87 -18.31 21.20
N GLU A 23 -38.61 -18.26 21.67
CA GLU A 23 -38.01 -19.26 22.57
C GLU A 23 -38.65 -19.23 23.94
N GLU A 24 -38.86 -18.05 24.54
CA GLU A 24 -39.52 -17.88 25.85
C GLU A 24 -40.95 -18.40 25.84
N LEU A 25 -41.71 -18.13 24.79
CA LEU A 25 -43.08 -18.59 24.64
C LEU A 25 -43.18 -20.12 24.28
N GLY A 26 -42.02 -20.75 24.01
CA GLY A 26 -41.96 -22.19 23.68
C GLY A 26 -42.48 -22.53 22.31
N HIS A 27 -42.47 -21.56 21.36
CA HIS A 27 -42.88 -21.84 19.98
C HIS A 27 -41.76 -22.57 19.25
N ASN A 28 -42.13 -23.36 18.24
CA ASN A 28 -41.22 -24.13 17.41
C ASN A 28 -40.95 -23.45 16.04
N TYR A 29 -41.34 -22.18 15.92
CA TYR A 29 -41.18 -21.36 14.70
C TYR A 29 -41.05 -19.86 15.06
N ILE A 30 -40.49 -19.11 14.15
CA ILE A 30 -40.38 -17.64 14.26
C ILE A 30 -41.26 -17.01 13.16
N GLY A 31 -42.44 -16.53 13.58
CA GLY A 31 -43.46 -15.94 12.70
C GLY A 31 -43.37 -14.43 12.60
N SER A 32 -44.21 -13.84 11.77
CA SER A 32 -44.31 -12.36 11.60
C SER A 32 -44.69 -11.64 12.88
N GLU A 33 -45.49 -12.29 13.73
CA GLU A 33 -45.95 -11.82 15.05
C GLU A 33 -44.75 -11.61 16.00
N HIS A 34 -43.77 -12.52 15.98
CA HIS A 34 -42.54 -12.37 16.77
C HIS A 34 -41.70 -11.23 16.24
N VAL A 35 -41.60 -11.06 14.90
CA VAL A 35 -40.85 -9.95 14.31
C VAL A 35 -41.46 -8.59 14.70
N LEU A 36 -42.80 -8.48 14.70
CA LEU A 36 -43.49 -7.27 15.11
C LEU A 36 -43.27 -6.99 16.61
N TYR A 37 -43.37 -8.05 17.47
CA TYR A 37 -43.02 -7.93 18.88
C TYR A 37 -41.58 -7.37 19.05
N GLY A 38 -40.61 -7.93 18.32
CA GLY A 38 -39.24 -7.50 18.38
C GLY A 38 -39.06 -6.01 17.98
N LEU A 39 -39.83 -5.53 17.00
CA LEU A 39 -39.83 -4.09 16.61
C LEU A 39 -40.40 -3.20 17.71
N ILE A 40 -41.41 -3.66 18.47
CA ILE A 40 -42.00 -2.93 19.60
C ILE A 40 -41.06 -2.99 20.82
N ALA A 41 -40.50 -4.15 21.12
CA ALA A 41 -39.64 -4.40 22.27
C ALA A 41 -38.26 -3.77 22.18
N GLU A 42 -37.79 -3.41 20.96
CA GLU A 42 -36.50 -2.73 20.75
C GLU A 42 -36.47 -1.35 21.43
N GLY A 43 -37.65 -0.72 21.62
CA GLY A 43 -37.79 0.55 22.36
C GLY A 43 -37.17 1.76 21.63
N SER A 44 -36.69 1.56 20.38
CA SER A 44 -36.05 2.62 19.60
C SER A 44 -36.23 2.39 18.09
N GLY A 45 -36.07 3.46 17.29
CA GLY A 45 -36.19 3.40 15.83
C GLY A 45 -37.57 3.84 15.32
N VAL A 46 -37.67 3.98 13.98
CA VAL A 46 -38.88 4.53 13.33
C VAL A 46 -40.09 3.66 13.57
N ALA A 47 -39.95 2.33 13.46
CA ALA A 47 -41.04 1.41 13.69
C ALA A 47 -41.60 1.50 15.11
N PHE A 48 -40.75 1.50 16.12
CA PHE A 48 -41.14 1.68 17.52
C PHE A 48 -41.90 2.97 17.72
N ASN A 49 -41.36 4.09 17.23
CA ASN A 49 -41.98 5.41 17.42
C ASN A 49 -43.39 5.49 16.80
N VAL A 50 -43.55 4.90 15.60
CA VAL A 50 -44.85 4.84 14.92
C VAL A 50 -45.84 3.98 15.68
N LEU A 51 -45.43 2.78 16.12
CA LEU A 51 -46.29 1.86 16.84
C LEU A 51 -46.67 2.41 18.23
N ASN A 52 -45.76 3.03 18.95
CA ASN A 52 -45.97 3.67 20.23
C ASN A 52 -46.92 4.87 20.14
N LYS A 53 -46.79 5.72 19.10
CA LYS A 53 -47.77 6.83 18.83
C LYS A 53 -49.19 6.32 18.59
N LEU A 54 -49.35 5.13 18.07
CA LEU A 54 -50.61 4.45 17.86
C LEU A 54 -51.11 3.69 19.10
N GLY A 55 -50.40 3.81 20.23
CA GLY A 55 -50.80 3.26 21.54
C GLY A 55 -50.51 1.78 21.72
N ILE A 56 -49.61 1.20 20.87
CA ILE A 56 -49.28 -0.23 21.00
C ILE A 56 -48.07 -0.36 21.95
N THR A 57 -48.28 -1.10 23.06
CA THR A 57 -47.19 -1.41 24.00
C THR A 57 -46.72 -2.84 23.85
N ALA A 58 -45.52 -3.16 24.31
CA ALA A 58 -44.96 -4.49 24.27
C ALA A 58 -45.77 -5.45 25.15
N ASP A 59 -46.24 -4.99 26.31
CA ASP A 59 -47.00 -5.79 27.26
C ASP A 59 -48.38 -6.21 26.70
N ASP A 60 -49.09 -5.26 26.06
CA ASP A 60 -50.40 -5.53 25.46
C ASP A 60 -50.29 -6.51 24.28
N TYR A 61 -49.24 -6.31 23.48
CA TYR A 61 -48.96 -7.19 22.34
C TYR A 61 -48.57 -8.61 22.81
N GLU A 62 -47.76 -8.71 23.86
CA GLU A 62 -47.34 -10.00 24.42
C GLU A 62 -48.53 -10.74 25.01
N ARG A 63 -49.43 -10.09 25.79
CA ARG A 63 -50.64 -10.70 26.30
C ARG A 63 -51.52 -11.26 25.20
N LEU A 64 -51.67 -10.53 24.10
CA LEU A 64 -52.43 -10.98 22.95
C LEU A 64 -51.78 -12.21 22.27
N MET A 65 -50.43 -12.26 22.16
CA MET A 65 -49.71 -13.43 21.64
C MET A 65 -49.94 -14.66 22.53
N GLN A 66 -49.84 -14.49 23.86
CA GLN A 66 -50.08 -15.58 24.82
C GLN A 66 -51.52 -16.09 24.77
N GLU A 67 -52.51 -15.21 24.63
CA GLU A 67 -53.93 -15.54 24.55
C GLU A 67 -54.30 -16.30 23.25
N LYS A 68 -53.74 -15.84 22.11
CA LYS A 68 -54.16 -16.36 20.78
C LYS A 68 -53.33 -17.50 20.23
N ILE A 69 -52.03 -17.55 20.60
CA ILE A 69 -51.13 -18.62 20.13
C ILE A 69 -50.86 -19.64 21.22
N GLY A 70 -50.91 -19.21 22.49
CA GLY A 70 -50.59 -20.03 23.66
C GLY A 70 -49.10 -20.01 24.03
N THR A 71 -48.78 -20.74 25.09
CA THR A 71 -47.40 -20.91 25.58
C THR A 71 -47.07 -22.37 25.75
N SER A 72 -45.81 -22.71 25.54
CA SER A 72 -45.30 -24.09 25.67
C SER A 72 -43.98 -24.06 26.46
N SER A 73 -43.35 -25.21 26.63
CA SER A 73 -42.01 -25.25 27.26
C SER A 73 -40.98 -24.52 26.41
N PRO A 74 -40.08 -23.72 27.03
CA PRO A 74 -39.06 -22.98 26.30
C PRO A 74 -38.28 -23.84 25.29
N THR A 75 -38.01 -23.29 24.12
CA THR A 75 -37.31 -23.95 23.00
C THR A 75 -36.05 -23.21 22.61
N ASN A 76 -35.11 -23.89 21.98
CA ASN A 76 -33.93 -23.26 21.38
C ASN A 76 -34.15 -23.15 19.86
N LEU A 77 -34.20 -21.96 19.35
CA LEU A 77 -34.48 -21.68 17.95
C LEU A 77 -33.24 -21.04 17.24
N THR A 78 -33.14 -21.35 15.96
CA THR A 78 -32.17 -20.73 15.09
C THR A 78 -32.84 -20.01 13.92
N THR A 79 -32.11 -19.26 13.13
CA THR A 79 -32.62 -18.60 11.92
C THR A 79 -33.25 -19.57 10.89
N ALA A 80 -33.02 -20.88 11.02
CA ALA A 80 -33.60 -21.89 10.17
C ALA A 80 -35.13 -22.03 10.41
N TYR A 81 -35.61 -21.68 11.61
CA TYR A 81 -37.02 -21.82 12.03
C TYR A 81 -37.92 -20.65 11.63
N PHE A 82 -37.43 -19.69 10.84
CA PHE A 82 -38.30 -18.68 10.23
C PHE A 82 -39.36 -19.32 9.33
N THR A 83 -40.61 -18.90 9.54
CA THR A 83 -41.69 -19.35 8.66
C THR A 83 -41.48 -18.91 7.23
N PRO A 84 -42.04 -19.63 6.22
CA PRO A 84 -41.94 -19.18 4.82
C PRO A 84 -42.42 -17.75 4.63
N ARG A 85 -43.45 -17.33 5.38
CA ARG A 85 -43.99 -15.98 5.35
C ARG A 85 -43.03 -14.97 5.94
N THR A 86 -42.39 -15.26 7.06
CA THR A 86 -41.35 -14.40 7.64
C THR A 86 -40.17 -14.22 6.70
N LYS A 87 -39.72 -15.28 6.04
CA LYS A 87 -38.67 -15.21 5.02
C LYS A 87 -39.08 -14.31 3.86
N ARG A 88 -40.34 -14.37 3.40
CA ARG A 88 -40.88 -13.46 2.39
C ARG A 88 -40.88 -12.00 2.85
N ILE A 89 -41.33 -11.73 4.08
CA ILE A 89 -41.32 -10.38 4.69
C ILE A 89 -39.86 -9.82 4.75
N LEU A 90 -38.88 -10.65 5.10
CA LEU A 90 -37.48 -10.23 5.10
C LEU A 90 -36.95 -9.89 3.70
N GLN A 91 -37.43 -10.61 2.67
CA GLN A 91 -37.10 -10.27 1.28
C GLN A 91 -37.79 -8.97 0.81
N MET A 92 -39.06 -8.78 1.19
CA MET A 92 -39.80 -7.54 0.93
C MET A 92 -39.17 -6.33 1.62
N ALA A 93 -38.68 -6.51 2.85
CA ALA A 93 -37.97 -5.46 3.57
C ALA A 93 -36.67 -5.02 2.87
N LYS A 94 -35.94 -5.96 2.24
CA LYS A 94 -34.77 -5.63 1.41
C LYS A 94 -35.15 -4.84 0.15
N LEU A 95 -36.27 -5.21 -0.47
CA LEU A 95 -36.79 -4.50 -1.64
C LEU A 95 -37.30 -3.10 -1.24
N ALA A 96 -37.97 -2.96 -0.09
CA ALA A 96 -38.42 -1.68 0.43
C ALA A 96 -37.22 -0.76 0.73
N ALA A 97 -36.15 -1.28 1.34
CA ALA A 97 -34.91 -0.53 1.57
C ALA A 97 -34.30 -0.03 0.26
N SER A 98 -34.22 -0.89 -0.77
CA SER A 98 -33.72 -0.51 -2.09
C SER A 98 -34.59 0.57 -2.76
N LYS A 99 -35.92 0.46 -2.69
CA LYS A 99 -36.86 1.46 -3.22
C LYS A 99 -36.74 2.81 -2.54
N LEU A 100 -36.43 2.83 -1.24
CA LEU A 100 -36.23 4.05 -0.45
C LEU A 100 -34.79 4.56 -0.48
N GLY A 101 -33.91 3.98 -1.34
CA GLY A 101 -32.53 4.41 -1.51
C GLY A 101 -31.61 4.11 -0.33
N SER A 102 -31.99 3.17 0.56
CA SER A 102 -31.19 2.75 1.69
C SER A 102 -30.34 1.52 1.37
N ASN A 103 -29.06 1.54 1.77
CA ASN A 103 -28.16 0.39 1.60
C ASN A 103 -28.34 -0.69 2.67
N TYR A 104 -29.08 -0.38 3.74
CA TYR A 104 -29.33 -1.28 4.87
C TYR A 104 -30.82 -1.37 5.21
N VAL A 105 -31.24 -2.54 5.67
CA VAL A 105 -32.61 -2.75 6.13
C VAL A 105 -32.76 -2.20 7.56
N GLY A 106 -33.53 -1.14 7.73
CA GLY A 106 -33.88 -0.58 9.03
C GLY A 106 -35.19 -1.14 9.59
N THR A 107 -35.54 -0.72 10.80
CA THR A 107 -36.81 -1.09 11.46
C THR A 107 -38.05 -0.67 10.68
N GLU A 108 -38.00 0.48 10.02
CA GLU A 108 -39.03 1.00 9.12
C GLU A 108 -39.29 0.08 7.94
N HIS A 109 -38.25 -0.43 7.32
CA HIS A 109 -38.37 -1.33 6.17
C HIS A 109 -39.02 -2.67 6.55
N LEU A 110 -38.72 -3.16 7.77
CA LEU A 110 -39.37 -4.35 8.31
C LEU A 110 -40.85 -4.11 8.57
N LEU A 111 -41.21 -2.96 9.12
CA LEU A 111 -42.61 -2.60 9.37
C LEU A 111 -43.38 -2.40 8.05
N ILE A 112 -42.78 -1.71 7.06
CA ILE A 112 -43.37 -1.59 5.71
C ILE A 112 -43.68 -2.98 5.14
N ALA A 113 -42.71 -3.88 5.18
CA ALA A 113 -42.89 -5.23 4.61
C ALA A 113 -43.96 -6.05 5.34
N ILE A 114 -44.12 -5.86 6.66
CA ILE A 114 -45.19 -6.52 7.42
C ILE A 114 -46.56 -5.97 6.99
N ILE A 115 -46.71 -4.67 6.82
CA ILE A 115 -47.98 -4.04 6.42
C ILE A 115 -48.29 -4.37 4.94
N GLU A 116 -47.33 -4.34 4.03
CA GLU A 116 -47.52 -4.68 2.61
C GLU A 116 -47.90 -6.15 2.41
N ASP A 117 -47.47 -7.08 3.28
CA ASP A 117 -47.86 -8.47 3.20
C ASP A 117 -49.39 -8.68 3.51
N GLY A 118 -49.96 -7.76 4.30
CA GLY A 118 -51.42 -7.62 4.48
C GLY A 118 -52.17 -8.77 5.21
N GLU A 119 -51.74 -10.01 5.08
CA GLU A 119 -52.39 -11.20 5.62
C GLU A 119 -51.61 -11.91 6.75
N SER A 120 -50.52 -11.26 7.25
CA SER A 120 -49.67 -11.83 8.29
C SER A 120 -50.37 -11.86 9.65
N PHE A 121 -49.95 -12.76 10.55
CA PHE A 121 -50.41 -12.76 11.93
C PHE A 121 -50.11 -11.44 12.65
N ALA A 122 -48.97 -10.79 12.31
CA ALA A 122 -48.65 -9.48 12.82
C ALA A 122 -49.72 -8.44 12.49
N VAL A 123 -50.20 -8.39 11.24
CA VAL A 123 -51.28 -7.48 10.80
C VAL A 123 -52.60 -7.78 11.49
N ARG A 124 -52.95 -9.07 11.64
CA ARG A 124 -54.15 -9.47 12.38
C ARG A 124 -54.11 -9.04 13.85
N PHE A 125 -52.96 -9.12 14.51
CA PHE A 125 -52.79 -8.68 15.88
C PHE A 125 -52.86 -7.18 16.01
N LEU A 126 -52.38 -6.39 15.08
CA LEU A 126 -52.59 -4.95 15.00
C LEU A 126 -54.11 -4.63 14.95
N GLN A 127 -54.84 -5.31 14.09
CA GLN A 127 -56.29 -5.14 13.97
C GLN A 127 -57.04 -5.51 15.26
N MET A 128 -56.64 -6.61 15.95
CA MET A 128 -57.23 -7.01 17.26
C MET A 128 -56.95 -6.00 18.36
N LEU A 129 -55.84 -5.27 18.30
CA LEU A 129 -55.52 -4.15 19.16
C LEU A 129 -56.21 -2.82 18.76
N GLY A 130 -57.09 -2.87 17.77
CA GLY A 130 -57.88 -1.71 17.32
C GLY A 130 -57.14 -0.77 16.39
N VAL A 131 -55.96 -1.18 15.85
CA VAL A 131 -55.18 -0.36 14.95
C VAL A 131 -55.31 -0.88 13.52
N ASP A 132 -55.83 -0.03 12.64
CA ASP A 132 -55.95 -0.30 11.23
C ASP A 132 -54.57 -0.26 10.55
N PRO A 133 -54.16 -1.33 9.77
CA PRO A 133 -52.91 -1.34 9.02
C PRO A 133 -52.69 -0.10 8.13
N GLN A 134 -53.75 0.46 7.59
CA GLN A 134 -53.70 1.69 6.81
C GLN A 134 -53.28 2.89 7.64
N SER A 135 -53.68 2.95 8.89
CA SER A 135 -53.27 4.00 9.83
C SER A 135 -51.76 3.89 10.16
N VAL A 136 -51.24 2.67 10.27
CA VAL A 136 -49.82 2.42 10.43
C VAL A 136 -49.04 2.86 9.20
N ALA A 137 -49.52 2.49 7.99
CA ALA A 137 -48.91 2.91 6.73
C ALA A 137 -48.86 4.43 6.57
N ASN A 138 -49.97 5.15 6.93
CA ASN A 138 -50.04 6.59 6.87
C ASN A 138 -49.08 7.26 7.87
N ALA A 139 -49.08 6.77 9.12
CA ALA A 139 -48.18 7.27 10.17
C ALA A 139 -46.71 7.02 9.79
N LEU A 140 -46.42 5.89 9.17
CA LEU A 140 -45.06 5.57 8.70
C LEU A 140 -44.64 6.46 7.52
N SER A 141 -45.57 6.68 6.56
CA SER A 141 -45.35 7.63 5.43
C SER A 141 -45.11 9.04 5.90
N SER A 142 -45.88 9.51 6.89
CA SER A 142 -45.66 10.83 7.51
C SER A 142 -44.30 10.89 8.23
N ALA A 143 -43.96 9.86 9.00
CA ALA A 143 -42.66 9.80 9.67
C ALA A 143 -41.45 9.77 8.70
N LEU A 144 -41.63 9.19 7.54
CA LEU A 144 -40.59 9.18 6.48
C LEU A 144 -40.56 10.48 5.65
N SER A 145 -41.72 11.20 5.52
CA SER A 145 -41.82 12.48 4.81
C SER A 145 -41.44 13.68 5.66
N ASP A 146 -41.69 13.63 6.96
CA ASP A 146 -41.42 14.72 7.92
C ASP A 146 -39.95 14.75 8.42
N GLY A 147 -39.06 14.10 7.71
CA GLY A 147 -37.62 14.27 7.84
C GLY A 147 -37.03 13.73 9.16
N TYR A 148 -37.32 12.48 9.48
CA TYR A 148 -36.39 11.71 10.30
C TYR A 148 -35.07 11.55 9.52
N THR A 149 -34.05 12.30 9.88
CA THR A 149 -32.69 12.08 9.38
C THR A 149 -32.17 10.78 9.96
N VAL A 150 -32.16 9.73 9.14
CA VAL A 150 -31.49 8.47 9.48
C VAL A 150 -30.01 8.72 9.33
N ASP A 151 -29.28 8.72 10.44
CA ASP A 151 -27.82 8.71 10.40
C ASP A 151 -27.37 7.39 9.75
N LYS A 152 -26.75 7.49 8.56
CA LYS A 152 -26.41 6.34 7.69
C LYS A 152 -25.45 5.35 8.31
N ALA A 153 -24.78 5.71 9.41
CA ALA A 153 -23.80 4.87 10.09
C ALA A 153 -24.33 4.17 11.36
N SER A 154 -25.22 4.81 12.13
CA SER A 154 -25.70 4.31 13.43
C SER A 154 -27.19 3.96 13.49
N GLY A 155 -28.00 4.32 12.50
CA GLY A 155 -29.44 4.02 12.45
C GLY A 155 -30.28 4.77 13.50
N ASN A 156 -29.76 5.87 14.05
CA ASN A 156 -30.48 6.66 15.05
C ASN A 156 -31.44 7.63 14.37
N ALA A 157 -32.72 7.49 14.62
CA ALA A 157 -33.75 8.45 14.27
C ALA A 157 -34.06 9.33 15.48
N TYR A 158 -33.90 10.64 15.33
CA TYR A 158 -34.31 11.63 16.35
C TYR A 158 -35.58 12.33 15.90
N PRO A 159 -36.58 12.51 16.79
CA PRO A 159 -37.79 13.31 16.47
C PRO A 159 -37.43 14.77 16.38
N LYS A 160 -38.05 15.50 15.46
CA LYS A 160 -38.17 16.97 15.50
C LYS A 160 -39.22 17.31 16.52
N ASP A 161 -38.88 18.15 17.49
CA ASP A 161 -39.87 18.69 18.44
C ASP A 161 -40.91 19.56 17.76
N GLU A 162 -42.19 19.39 18.12
CA GLU A 162 -43.39 20.04 17.54
C GLU A 162 -43.52 21.52 17.87
N ASN A 163 -42.58 22.14 18.51
CA ASN A 163 -42.64 23.61 18.74
C ASN A 163 -41.82 24.30 17.64
N GLY A 164 -42.52 25.00 16.76
CA GLY A 164 -42.03 25.81 15.68
C GLY A 164 -41.08 26.96 16.04
N GLU A 165 -40.31 26.85 17.07
CA GLU A 165 -39.12 27.63 17.33
C GLU A 165 -37.95 26.87 16.67
N LYS A 166 -37.32 27.56 15.75
CA LYS A 166 -36.08 27.17 15.13
C LYS A 166 -35.06 26.85 16.25
N GLU A 167 -34.96 25.58 16.69
CA GLU A 167 -33.70 25.10 17.22
C GLU A 167 -32.73 24.98 16.03
N GLY A 168 -32.37 26.16 15.58
CA GLY A 168 -31.30 26.42 14.70
C GLY A 168 -30.02 26.24 15.46
N GLY A 169 -29.57 25.02 15.61
CA GLY A 169 -28.12 24.82 15.70
C GLY A 169 -27.56 25.56 14.48
N SER A 170 -26.79 26.59 14.76
CA SER A 170 -26.18 27.49 13.79
C SER A 170 -25.53 26.68 12.69
N ALA A 171 -25.49 27.15 11.43
CA ALA A 171 -24.80 26.47 10.35
C ALA A 171 -23.32 26.22 10.71
N LEU A 172 -22.73 27.12 11.49
CA LEU A 172 -21.41 26.97 12.07
C LEU A 172 -21.34 25.90 13.17
N GLU A 173 -22.40 25.64 13.92
CA GLU A 173 -22.42 24.54 14.91
C GLU A 173 -22.57 23.17 14.24
N LYS A 174 -23.26 23.12 13.08
CA LYS A 174 -23.47 21.84 12.34
C LYS A 174 -22.28 21.45 11.47
N PHE A 175 -21.63 22.42 10.84
CA PHE A 175 -20.57 22.19 9.84
C PHE A 175 -19.24 22.86 10.22
N GLY A 176 -19.15 23.50 11.40
CA GLY A 176 -17.95 24.16 11.89
C GLY A 176 -17.37 23.43 13.09
N ARG A 177 -16.05 23.20 13.08
CA ARG A 177 -15.29 22.71 14.24
C ARG A 177 -14.61 23.91 14.90
N ASP A 178 -15.02 24.30 16.09
CA ASP A 178 -14.43 25.42 16.82
C ASP A 178 -13.08 25.01 17.43
N LEU A 179 -11.99 25.44 16.78
CA LEU A 179 -10.62 25.10 17.23
C LEU A 179 -10.28 25.80 18.54
N THR A 180 -10.79 27.03 18.78
CA THR A 180 -10.53 27.77 20.03
C THR A 180 -11.18 27.08 21.22
N LYS A 181 -12.37 26.52 21.04
CA LYS A 181 -13.04 25.72 22.07
C LYS A 181 -12.31 24.42 22.34
N LEU A 182 -11.83 23.76 21.31
CA LEU A 182 -11.03 22.53 21.45
C LEU A 182 -9.68 22.81 22.13
N ALA A 183 -9.07 23.98 21.89
CA ALA A 183 -7.89 24.44 22.62
C ALA A 183 -8.19 24.58 24.13
N ALA A 184 -9.32 25.22 24.49
CA ALA A 184 -9.75 25.35 25.87
C ALA A 184 -10.03 24.01 26.56
N GLU A 185 -10.50 23.01 25.81
CA GLU A 185 -10.76 21.65 26.29
C GLU A 185 -9.48 20.78 26.34
N GLY A 186 -8.31 21.29 25.92
CA GLY A 186 -7.05 20.53 25.86
C GLY A 186 -7.04 19.39 24.84
N LYS A 187 -7.90 19.46 23.80
CA LYS A 187 -8.06 18.44 22.78
C LYS A 187 -7.20 18.67 21.53
N ILE A 188 -6.52 19.81 21.45
CA ILE A 188 -5.59 20.12 20.36
C ILE A 188 -4.21 19.59 20.71
N ASP A 189 -3.51 19.07 19.70
CA ASP A 189 -2.14 18.62 19.83
C ASP A 189 -1.18 19.79 20.03
N PRO A 190 -0.08 19.62 20.77
CA PRO A 190 0.93 20.67 20.92
C PRO A 190 1.56 20.95 19.56
N VAL A 191 1.61 22.24 19.17
CA VAL A 191 2.20 22.66 17.90
C VAL A 191 3.64 23.07 18.10
N ILE A 192 4.56 22.34 17.51
CA ILE A 192 6.00 22.48 17.67
C ILE A 192 6.63 22.93 16.33
N GLY A 193 7.62 23.81 16.39
CA GLY A 193 8.44 24.19 15.21
C GLY A 193 7.76 25.14 14.22
N ARG A 194 6.52 25.63 14.47
CA ARG A 194 5.76 26.49 13.53
C ARG A 194 5.60 27.94 14.02
N HIS A 195 6.50 28.39 14.86
CA HIS A 195 6.40 29.69 15.49
C HIS A 195 6.40 30.85 14.47
N ASN A 196 7.29 30.80 13.48
CA ASN A 196 7.43 31.84 12.47
C ASN A 196 6.20 31.97 11.57
N GLU A 197 5.65 30.81 11.14
CA GLU A 197 4.43 30.76 10.31
C GLU A 197 3.22 31.28 11.09
N ILE A 198 3.05 30.91 12.35
CA ILE A 198 1.96 31.39 13.22
C ILE A 198 2.09 32.90 13.42
N GLU A 199 3.29 33.43 13.74
CA GLU A 199 3.50 34.87 13.84
C GLU A 199 3.19 35.60 12.54
N ARG A 200 3.57 35.01 11.41
CA ARG A 200 3.27 35.59 10.10
C ARG A 200 1.77 35.63 9.82
N VAL A 201 1.02 34.59 10.19
CA VAL A 201 -0.44 34.56 10.12
C VAL A 201 -1.04 35.68 11.00
N ILE A 202 -0.60 35.82 12.25
CA ILE A 202 -1.01 36.88 13.18
C ILE A 202 -0.77 38.27 12.59
N GLN A 203 0.42 38.51 12.03
CA GLN A 203 0.77 39.78 11.36
C GLN A 203 -0.18 40.08 10.20
N ILE A 204 -0.52 39.09 9.38
CA ILE A 204 -1.41 39.27 8.22
C ILE A 204 -2.83 39.55 8.68
N LEU A 205 -3.35 38.79 9.65
CA LEU A 205 -4.68 39.00 10.23
C LEU A 205 -4.85 40.43 10.85
N SER A 206 -3.76 41.00 11.34
CA SER A 206 -3.74 42.35 11.94
C SER A 206 -3.68 43.49 10.91
N ARG A 207 -3.56 43.20 9.62
CA ARG A 207 -3.51 44.19 8.55
C ARG A 207 -4.89 44.80 8.28
N ARG A 208 -4.92 46.04 7.78
CA ARG A 208 -6.12 46.71 7.31
C ARG A 208 -6.66 46.15 5.97
N THR A 209 -5.77 45.73 5.11
CA THR A 209 -6.07 45.17 3.79
C THR A 209 -5.20 43.94 3.55
N LYS A 210 -5.62 43.02 2.69
CA LYS A 210 -4.95 41.71 2.47
C LYS A 210 -4.75 40.96 3.80
N ASN A 211 -5.80 40.92 4.59
CA ASN A 211 -5.80 40.34 5.94
C ASN A 211 -6.26 38.88 5.99
N ASN A 212 -6.31 38.21 4.86
CA ASN A 212 -6.62 36.78 4.77
C ASN A 212 -5.34 36.00 4.42
N PRO A 213 -4.71 35.30 5.36
CA PRO A 213 -3.57 34.43 5.06
C PRO A 213 -4.02 33.16 4.32
N VAL A 214 -3.17 32.69 3.40
CA VAL A 214 -3.29 31.36 2.80
C VAL A 214 -2.02 30.58 3.08
N LEU A 215 -2.17 29.47 3.79
CA LEU A 215 -1.10 28.53 4.08
C LEU A 215 -0.84 27.68 2.81
N ILE A 216 0.35 27.82 2.26
CA ILE A 216 0.73 27.14 1.02
C ILE A 216 1.89 26.18 1.32
N GLY A 217 1.71 24.91 0.98
CA GLY A 217 2.73 23.90 1.18
C GLY A 217 2.27 22.55 0.64
N GLU A 218 3.21 21.63 0.59
CA GLU A 218 2.91 20.26 0.14
C GLU A 218 1.96 19.54 1.12
N PRO A 219 1.28 18.46 0.69
CA PRO A 219 0.44 17.65 1.59
C PRO A 219 1.26 17.09 2.75
N GLY A 220 0.69 17.05 3.97
CA GLY A 220 1.35 16.44 5.12
C GLY A 220 2.42 17.28 5.83
N VAL A 221 2.70 18.52 5.37
CA VAL A 221 3.69 19.40 6.05
C VAL A 221 3.18 20.09 7.33
N GLY A 222 1.91 19.89 7.71
CA GLY A 222 1.34 20.46 8.93
C GLY A 222 0.69 21.84 8.75
N LYS A 223 0.06 22.12 7.60
CA LYS A 223 -0.70 23.38 7.39
C LYS A 223 -1.83 23.57 8.42
N THR A 224 -2.58 22.53 8.71
CA THR A 224 -3.67 22.53 9.69
C THR A 224 -3.14 22.78 11.10
N ALA A 225 -1.96 22.24 11.46
CA ALA A 225 -1.30 22.48 12.73
C ALA A 225 -0.98 23.97 12.97
N VAL A 226 -0.66 24.74 11.91
CA VAL A 226 -0.46 26.20 12.05
C VAL A 226 -1.74 26.90 12.47
N ALA A 227 -2.92 26.47 11.97
CA ALA A 227 -4.20 27.03 12.41
C ALA A 227 -4.55 26.59 13.85
N GLU A 228 -4.26 25.33 14.20
CA GLU A 228 -4.43 24.83 15.56
C GLU A 228 -3.53 25.56 16.56
N GLY A 229 -2.26 25.81 16.20
CA GLY A 229 -1.33 26.61 16.99
C GLY A 229 -1.77 28.05 17.17
N LEU A 230 -2.39 28.67 16.16
CA LEU A 230 -3.02 29.96 16.31
C LEU A 230 -4.19 29.92 17.30
N ALA A 231 -5.02 28.88 17.26
CA ALA A 231 -6.13 28.71 18.20
C ALA A 231 -5.64 28.58 19.65
N LEU A 232 -4.55 27.85 19.89
CA LEU A 232 -3.88 27.77 21.19
C LEU A 232 -3.41 29.16 21.65
N LYS A 233 -2.69 29.92 20.80
CA LYS A 233 -2.24 31.26 21.14
C LYS A 233 -3.37 32.24 21.40
N ILE A 234 -4.51 32.13 20.70
CA ILE A 234 -5.71 32.94 20.96
C ILE A 234 -6.27 32.59 22.34
N HIS A 235 -6.35 31.30 22.69
CA HIS A 235 -6.82 30.84 23.98
C HIS A 235 -5.91 31.34 25.13
N ASP A 236 -4.62 31.22 24.99
CA ASP A 236 -3.62 31.62 25.99
C ASP A 236 -3.47 33.15 26.10
N GLY A 237 -4.08 33.90 25.18
CA GLY A 237 -4.01 35.34 25.14
C GLY A 237 -2.70 35.91 24.60
N GLU A 238 -1.86 35.08 24.00
CA GLU A 238 -0.56 35.43 23.39
C GLU A 238 -0.70 36.04 21.97
N VAL A 239 -1.74 36.82 21.77
CA VAL A 239 -2.04 37.48 20.50
C VAL A 239 -2.33 38.97 20.71
N PRO A 240 -2.14 39.82 19.66
CA PRO A 240 -2.53 41.24 19.74
C PRO A 240 -3.99 41.42 20.13
N GLU A 241 -4.31 42.60 20.75
CA GLU A 241 -5.66 42.90 21.23
C GLU A 241 -6.78 42.73 20.17
N LEU A 242 -6.46 42.95 18.88
CA LEU A 242 -7.39 42.76 17.76
C LEU A 242 -7.84 41.31 17.59
N LEU A 243 -7.08 40.34 18.08
CA LEU A 243 -7.34 38.90 17.94
C LEU A 243 -7.79 38.27 19.28
N LYS A 244 -7.68 39.02 20.40
CA LYS A 244 -8.14 38.52 21.70
C LYS A 244 -9.65 38.30 21.70
N GLY A 245 -10.09 37.17 22.17
CA GLY A 245 -11.52 36.82 22.25
C GLY A 245 -12.15 36.45 20.91
N LYS A 246 -11.38 36.37 19.80
CA LYS A 246 -11.87 35.81 18.54
C LYS A 246 -11.92 34.29 18.60
N ARG A 247 -12.88 33.72 17.86
CA ARG A 247 -13.06 32.28 17.70
C ARG A 247 -12.51 31.86 16.34
N LEU A 248 -11.72 30.82 16.31
CA LEU A 248 -11.24 30.20 15.08
C LEU A 248 -12.07 28.94 14.80
N VAL A 249 -12.85 28.99 13.72
CA VAL A 249 -13.76 27.89 13.33
C VAL A 249 -13.32 27.28 12.01
N ALA A 250 -12.98 26.01 12.03
CA ALA A 250 -12.68 25.22 10.82
C ALA A 250 -13.97 24.76 10.17
N LEU A 251 -14.14 25.07 8.88
CA LEU A 251 -15.34 24.74 8.10
C LEU A 251 -15.19 23.38 7.43
N ASP A 252 -16.11 22.44 7.71
CA ASP A 252 -16.16 21.13 7.04
C ASP A 252 -16.93 21.23 5.72
N LEU A 253 -16.18 21.46 4.64
CA LEU A 253 -16.76 21.54 3.30
C LEU A 253 -17.30 20.21 2.81
N THR A 254 -16.66 19.11 3.19
CA THR A 254 -17.07 17.76 2.80
C THR A 254 -18.42 17.42 3.41
N GLY A 255 -18.61 17.73 4.68
CA GLY A 255 -19.90 17.61 5.38
C GLY A 255 -21.00 18.50 4.78
N MET A 256 -20.63 19.70 4.30
CA MET A 256 -21.58 20.61 3.63
C MET A 256 -22.06 20.08 2.28
N VAL A 257 -21.22 19.41 1.51
CA VAL A 257 -21.58 18.78 0.22
C VAL A 257 -22.32 17.46 0.46
N ALA A 258 -21.94 16.70 1.48
CA ALA A 258 -22.57 15.44 1.79
C ALA A 258 -24.05 15.65 2.18
N GLY A 259 -24.96 14.95 1.46
CA GLY A 259 -26.40 15.03 1.71
C GLY A 259 -27.14 16.21 1.03
N SER A 260 -26.45 17.05 0.24
CA SER A 260 -27.13 17.99 -0.64
C SER A 260 -27.68 17.24 -1.85
N LYS A 261 -28.98 17.19 -2.01
CA LYS A 261 -29.65 16.56 -3.18
C LYS A 261 -29.71 17.51 -4.38
N TYR A 262 -29.64 18.80 -4.17
CA TYR A 262 -29.71 19.83 -5.18
C TYR A 262 -28.56 20.84 -5.03
N ARG A 263 -28.13 21.40 -6.14
CA ARG A 263 -27.07 22.42 -6.22
C ARG A 263 -27.31 23.61 -5.28
N GLY A 264 -28.58 24.04 -5.13
CA GLY A 264 -28.95 25.14 -4.27
C GLY A 264 -28.73 24.90 -2.78
N ASP A 265 -28.82 23.66 -2.32
CA ASP A 265 -28.67 23.32 -0.89
C ASP A 265 -27.27 23.62 -0.35
N PHE A 266 -26.24 23.31 -1.12
CA PHE A 266 -24.82 23.59 -0.77
C PHE A 266 -24.55 25.11 -0.77
N GLU A 267 -25.04 25.82 -1.80
CA GLU A 267 -24.92 27.28 -1.88
C GLU A 267 -25.63 27.97 -0.70
N GLU A 268 -26.82 27.49 -0.29
CA GLU A 268 -27.59 28.02 0.84
C GLU A 268 -26.87 27.74 2.16
N ARG A 269 -26.28 26.56 2.36
CA ARG A 269 -25.51 26.22 3.58
C ARG A 269 -24.27 27.10 3.73
N ILE A 270 -23.48 27.29 2.67
CA ILE A 270 -22.32 28.18 2.71
C ILE A 270 -22.77 29.63 2.97
N LYS A 271 -23.81 30.10 2.29
CA LYS A 271 -24.32 31.44 2.49
C LYS A 271 -24.81 31.65 3.93
N SER A 272 -25.50 30.67 4.49
CA SER A 272 -25.96 30.73 5.89
C SER A 272 -24.79 30.81 6.85
N ALA A 273 -23.75 29.98 6.68
CA ALA A 273 -22.53 30.01 7.49
C ALA A 273 -21.79 31.36 7.38
N ILE A 274 -21.69 31.95 6.18
CA ILE A 274 -21.06 33.26 5.97
C ILE A 274 -21.89 34.39 6.62
N ASP A 275 -23.20 34.36 6.48
CA ASP A 275 -24.07 35.38 7.05
C ASP A 275 -24.05 35.33 8.59
N GLU A 276 -23.85 34.15 9.16
CA GLU A 276 -23.65 33.96 10.59
C GLU A 276 -22.32 34.52 11.09
N VAL A 277 -21.21 34.21 10.41
CA VAL A 277 -19.90 34.78 10.68
C VAL A 277 -19.90 36.29 10.63
N LYS A 278 -20.63 36.88 9.68
CA LYS A 278 -20.77 38.33 9.56
C LYS A 278 -21.55 38.93 10.72
N LYS A 279 -22.56 38.23 11.23
CA LYS A 279 -23.38 38.71 12.36
C LYS A 279 -22.62 38.66 13.68
N ASP A 280 -21.84 37.59 13.89
CA ASP A 280 -21.02 37.42 15.10
C ASP A 280 -19.83 38.41 15.13
N GLY A 281 -19.16 38.64 13.99
CA GLY A 281 -18.01 39.57 13.88
C GLY A 281 -16.75 39.15 14.61
N ASN A 282 -16.79 38.14 15.48
CA ASN A 282 -15.70 37.63 16.28
C ASN A 282 -15.15 36.27 15.78
N VAL A 283 -15.67 35.77 14.67
CA VAL A 283 -15.27 34.52 14.09
C VAL A 283 -14.25 34.72 12.97
N ILE A 284 -13.17 33.95 13.01
CA ILE A 284 -12.21 33.75 11.93
C ILE A 284 -12.49 32.37 11.34
N LEU A 285 -12.71 32.26 10.03
CA LEU A 285 -12.91 30.97 9.38
C LEU A 285 -11.57 30.36 8.99
N PHE A 286 -11.37 29.09 9.28
CA PHE A 286 -10.32 28.28 8.69
C PHE A 286 -10.93 27.36 7.62
N ILE A 287 -10.40 27.39 6.42
CA ILE A 287 -10.86 26.59 5.28
C ILE A 287 -9.69 25.78 4.78
N ASP A 288 -9.70 24.49 5.08
CA ASP A 288 -8.74 23.57 4.50
C ASP A 288 -9.14 23.25 3.04
N GLU A 289 -8.17 22.91 2.22
CA GLU A 289 -8.38 22.71 0.78
C GLU A 289 -9.18 23.86 0.11
N LEU A 290 -8.77 25.11 0.38
CA LEU A 290 -9.47 26.31 -0.13
C LEU A 290 -9.78 26.26 -1.64
N HIS A 291 -8.97 25.52 -2.42
CA HIS A 291 -9.16 25.33 -3.84
C HIS A 291 -10.46 24.59 -4.19
N THR A 292 -11.00 23.76 -3.28
CA THR A 292 -12.26 23.03 -3.52
C THR A 292 -13.46 23.98 -3.66
N ILE A 293 -13.45 25.10 -2.94
CA ILE A 293 -14.49 26.12 -3.05
C ILE A 293 -14.35 26.93 -4.34
N ILE A 294 -13.07 27.19 -4.74
CA ILE A 294 -12.76 28.12 -5.82
C ILE A 294 -12.71 27.40 -7.17
N GLY A 295 -12.29 26.13 -7.17
CA GLY A 295 -12.08 25.32 -8.38
C GLY A 295 -13.28 24.50 -8.84
N ALA A 296 -14.32 24.41 -8.04
CA ALA A 296 -15.51 23.60 -8.35
C ALA A 296 -16.32 24.06 -9.58
N GLY A 297 -15.94 25.21 -10.19
CA GLY A 297 -16.64 25.81 -11.35
C GLY A 297 -16.13 25.42 -12.74
N SER A 298 -15.08 24.58 -12.87
CA SER A 298 -14.48 24.28 -14.19
C SER A 298 -15.10 23.11 -14.95
N ALA A 299 -15.93 22.29 -14.33
CA ALA A 299 -16.75 21.30 -15.02
C ALA A 299 -18.17 21.85 -15.22
N GLU A 300 -18.73 21.73 -16.43
CA GLU A 300 -20.09 22.12 -16.73
C GLU A 300 -21.06 21.51 -15.73
N GLY A 301 -21.55 22.33 -14.77
CA GLY A 301 -22.53 21.92 -13.76
C GLY A 301 -22.04 21.91 -12.29
N SER A 302 -20.80 22.26 -11.99
CA SER A 302 -20.34 22.33 -10.58
C SER A 302 -20.71 23.65 -9.90
N ALA A 303 -21.02 23.59 -8.59
CA ALA A 303 -21.42 24.72 -7.77
C ALA A 303 -20.28 25.74 -7.62
N ASP A 304 -20.45 26.96 -8.05
CA ASP A 304 -19.44 28.01 -7.95
C ASP A 304 -19.61 28.77 -6.61
N ALA A 305 -19.22 28.11 -5.51
CA ALA A 305 -19.20 28.71 -4.18
C ALA A 305 -18.27 29.93 -4.09
N ALA A 306 -17.34 30.06 -5.03
CA ALA A 306 -16.48 31.23 -5.17
C ALA A 306 -17.29 32.50 -5.40
N ASN A 307 -18.38 32.43 -6.14
CA ASN A 307 -19.23 33.60 -6.39
C ASN A 307 -19.95 34.11 -5.13
N ILE A 308 -20.13 33.30 -4.13
CA ILE A 308 -20.70 33.67 -2.83
C ILE A 308 -19.61 34.30 -1.92
N LEU A 309 -18.41 33.71 -1.93
CA LEU A 309 -17.28 34.18 -1.10
C LEU A 309 -16.64 35.46 -1.62
N LYS A 310 -16.44 35.60 -2.95
CA LYS A 310 -15.78 36.75 -3.58
C LYS A 310 -16.35 38.11 -3.15
N PRO A 311 -17.68 38.36 -3.18
CA PRO A 311 -18.23 39.65 -2.76
C PRO A 311 -18.00 39.95 -1.28
N ALA A 312 -18.08 38.96 -0.42
CA ALA A 312 -17.94 39.11 1.01
C ALA A 312 -16.46 39.36 1.39
N LEU A 313 -15.53 38.62 0.81
CA LEU A 313 -14.08 38.85 0.93
C LEU A 313 -13.67 40.19 0.34
N ALA A 314 -14.31 40.64 -0.78
CA ALA A 314 -14.04 41.91 -1.40
C ALA A 314 -14.40 43.09 -0.50
N ARG A 315 -15.48 42.99 0.27
CA ARG A 315 -15.87 44.01 1.23
C ARG A 315 -15.10 43.97 2.54
N GLY A 316 -14.45 42.84 2.85
CA GLY A 316 -13.74 42.64 4.13
C GLY A 316 -14.72 42.37 5.29
N ASP A 317 -15.85 41.75 4.96
CA ASP A 317 -16.96 41.53 5.93
C ASP A 317 -16.55 40.49 7.02
N PHE A 318 -15.55 39.65 6.75
CA PHE A 318 -14.98 38.66 7.69
C PHE A 318 -13.55 38.26 7.30
N GLN A 319 -12.87 37.55 8.20
CA GLN A 319 -11.50 37.08 7.99
C GLN A 319 -11.46 35.56 7.72
N VAL A 320 -10.59 35.15 6.79
CA VAL A 320 -10.42 33.74 6.41
C VAL A 320 -8.93 33.38 6.45
N ILE A 321 -8.64 32.20 6.99
CA ILE A 321 -7.37 31.51 6.84
C ILE A 321 -7.61 30.36 5.88
N GLY A 322 -6.97 30.36 4.72
CA GLY A 322 -7.04 29.23 3.78
C GLY A 322 -5.83 28.32 3.90
N ALA A 323 -5.99 27.03 3.57
CA ALA A 323 -4.87 26.13 3.35
C ALA A 323 -5.01 25.46 1.98
N THR A 324 -3.91 25.30 1.24
CA THR A 324 -3.90 24.68 -0.09
C THR A 324 -2.47 24.25 -0.49
N THR A 325 -2.34 23.53 -1.58
CA THR A 325 -1.04 23.21 -2.17
C THR A 325 -0.51 24.35 -3.06
N ILE A 326 0.80 24.34 -3.35
CA ILE A 326 1.44 25.35 -4.22
C ILE A 326 0.83 25.33 -5.62
N ASN A 327 0.58 24.15 -6.18
CA ASN A 327 0.04 23.99 -7.52
C ASN A 327 -1.40 24.49 -7.63
N GLU A 328 -2.22 24.19 -6.65
CA GLU A 328 -3.62 24.60 -6.57
C GLU A 328 -3.76 26.09 -6.32
N TYR A 329 -2.88 26.67 -5.47
CA TYR A 329 -2.83 28.11 -5.29
C TYR A 329 -2.58 28.86 -6.61
N ARG A 330 -1.56 28.42 -7.37
CA ARG A 330 -1.25 28.99 -8.70
C ARG A 330 -2.38 28.82 -9.70
N LYS A 331 -3.04 27.67 -9.68
CA LYS A 331 -4.08 27.33 -10.65
C LYS A 331 -5.39 28.08 -10.40
N TYR A 332 -5.79 28.24 -9.14
CA TYR A 332 -7.13 28.70 -8.78
C TYR A 332 -7.16 30.09 -8.12
N ILE A 333 -6.14 30.47 -7.34
CA ILE A 333 -6.16 31.72 -6.57
C ILE A 333 -5.36 32.80 -7.29
N GLU A 334 -4.13 32.51 -7.71
CA GLU A 334 -3.25 33.48 -8.36
C GLU A 334 -3.77 33.94 -9.72
N LYS A 335 -4.51 33.09 -10.44
CA LYS A 335 -5.16 33.47 -11.71
C LYS A 335 -6.38 34.38 -11.55
N ASP A 336 -6.98 34.43 -10.37
CA ASP A 336 -8.14 35.27 -10.10
C ASP A 336 -7.71 36.58 -9.43
N ALA A 337 -7.68 37.66 -10.18
CA ALA A 337 -7.22 38.97 -9.71
C ALA A 337 -8.02 39.51 -8.51
N ALA A 338 -9.26 39.06 -8.29
CA ALA A 338 -10.05 39.48 -7.16
C ALA A 338 -9.63 38.79 -5.87
N LEU A 339 -9.27 37.50 -5.95
CA LEU A 339 -8.77 36.69 -4.83
C LEU A 339 -7.32 37.01 -4.52
N GLU A 340 -6.45 37.13 -5.50
CA GLU A 340 -5.04 37.47 -5.34
C GLU A 340 -4.83 38.75 -4.53
N ARG A 341 -5.69 39.78 -4.76
CA ARG A 341 -5.62 41.03 -4.02
C ARG A 341 -6.09 40.94 -2.57
N ARG A 342 -6.70 39.84 -2.17
CA ARG A 342 -7.29 39.66 -0.82
C ARG A 342 -6.56 38.66 0.04
N PHE A 343 -5.95 37.66 -0.61
CA PHE A 343 -5.19 36.66 0.06
C PHE A 343 -3.70 36.97 0.10
N GLN A 344 -3.05 36.62 1.19
CA GLN A 344 -1.61 36.76 1.35
C GLN A 344 -0.99 35.38 1.59
N PRO A 345 -0.10 34.89 0.72
CA PRO A 345 0.52 33.58 0.89
C PRO A 345 1.47 33.55 2.10
N VAL A 346 1.42 32.44 2.82
CA VAL A 346 2.34 32.03 3.87
C VAL A 346 2.86 30.65 3.50
N HIS A 347 4.14 30.54 3.22
CA HIS A 347 4.74 29.25 2.86
C HIS A 347 4.99 28.43 4.11
N VAL A 348 4.46 27.19 4.11
CA VAL A 348 4.68 26.17 5.12
C VAL A 348 5.55 25.10 4.48
N GLY A 349 6.84 25.11 4.82
CA GLY A 349 7.82 24.15 4.31
C GLY A 349 7.78 22.82 5.06
N GLU A 350 8.46 21.82 4.50
CA GLU A 350 8.75 20.58 5.20
C GLU A 350 9.67 20.88 6.39
N PRO A 351 9.39 20.38 7.61
CA PRO A 351 10.27 20.57 8.76
C PRO A 351 11.61 19.82 8.55
N THR A 352 12.65 20.31 9.23
CA THR A 352 13.92 19.59 9.31
C THR A 352 13.74 18.26 10.06
N GLU A 353 14.69 17.32 9.89
CA GLU A 353 14.66 16.06 10.64
C GLU A 353 14.65 16.28 12.15
N GLU A 354 15.40 17.27 12.64
CA GLU A 354 15.45 17.63 14.05
C GLU A 354 14.10 18.19 14.56
N GLU A 355 13.47 19.08 13.79
CA GLU A 355 12.14 19.60 14.12
C GLU A 355 11.07 18.48 14.07
N ALA A 356 11.18 17.56 13.11
CA ALA A 356 10.27 16.42 12.99
C ALA A 356 10.38 15.48 14.20
N VAL A 357 11.58 15.22 14.72
CA VAL A 357 11.78 14.46 15.96
C VAL A 357 11.07 15.15 17.14
N GLN A 358 11.27 16.46 17.31
CA GLN A 358 10.60 17.22 18.37
C GLN A 358 9.07 17.18 18.25
N ILE A 359 8.54 17.25 17.03
CA ILE A 359 7.09 17.13 16.78
C ILE A 359 6.58 15.75 17.23
N LEU A 360 7.28 14.68 16.87
CA LEU A 360 6.88 13.33 17.24
C LEU A 360 7.02 13.09 18.75
N GLU A 361 8.06 13.65 19.40
CA GLU A 361 8.21 13.60 20.86
C GLU A 361 7.03 14.30 21.56
N GLY A 362 6.57 15.43 21.04
CA GLY A 362 5.39 16.11 21.57
C GLY A 362 4.07 15.38 21.36
N LEU A 363 3.99 14.51 20.36
CA LEU A 363 2.81 13.68 20.07
C LEU A 363 2.85 12.32 20.76
N LYS A 364 4.03 11.88 21.22
CA LYS A 364 4.32 10.56 21.78
C LYS A 364 3.29 10.10 22.81
N ASP A 365 3.04 10.90 23.84
CA ASP A 365 2.16 10.54 24.95
C ASP A 365 0.73 10.23 24.49
N ARG A 366 0.24 10.92 23.48
CA ARG A 366 -1.10 10.68 22.91
C ARG A 366 -1.17 9.38 22.13
N TYR A 367 -0.16 9.07 21.33
CA TYR A 367 -0.08 7.80 20.60
C TYR A 367 0.11 6.62 21.56
N GLU A 368 0.94 6.79 22.61
CA GLU A 368 1.09 5.80 23.69
C GLU A 368 -0.24 5.53 24.40
N ALA A 369 -0.98 6.58 24.75
CA ALA A 369 -2.29 6.45 25.38
C ALA A 369 -3.34 5.78 24.47
N HIS A 370 -3.34 6.11 23.16
CA HIS A 370 -4.29 5.55 22.21
C HIS A 370 -4.04 4.07 21.96
N HIS A 371 -2.79 3.68 21.69
CA HIS A 371 -2.41 2.31 21.39
C HIS A 371 -2.14 1.47 22.63
N LYS A 372 -1.99 2.09 23.81
CA LYS A 372 -1.57 1.43 25.07
C LYS A 372 -0.23 0.68 24.94
N VAL A 373 0.73 1.31 24.26
CA VAL A 373 2.09 0.83 24.06
C VAL A 373 3.06 1.94 24.46
N GLN A 374 4.31 1.59 24.76
CA GLN A 374 5.38 2.58 24.98
C GLN A 374 6.16 2.76 23.68
N ILE A 375 6.55 3.98 23.34
CA ILE A 375 7.32 4.31 22.14
C ILE A 375 8.70 4.80 22.61
N THR A 376 9.78 4.14 22.16
CA THR A 376 11.13 4.56 22.51
C THR A 376 11.56 5.79 21.71
N ASP A 377 12.45 6.60 22.27
CA ASP A 377 12.99 7.77 21.57
C ASP A 377 13.81 7.33 20.34
N GLU A 378 14.48 6.18 20.43
CA GLU A 378 15.15 5.55 19.28
C GLU A 378 14.18 5.18 18.15
N ALA A 379 12.95 4.76 18.46
CA ALA A 379 11.92 4.49 17.46
C ALA A 379 11.49 5.78 16.74
N ILE A 380 11.33 6.88 17.47
CA ILE A 380 11.00 8.20 16.92
C ILE A 380 12.09 8.69 15.97
N GLU A 381 13.36 8.67 16.42
CA GLU A 381 14.48 9.04 15.57
C GLU A 381 14.57 8.17 14.31
N SER A 382 14.35 6.85 14.49
CA SER A 382 14.36 5.90 13.37
C SER A 382 13.21 6.17 12.40
N ALA A 383 12.00 6.51 12.89
CA ALA A 383 10.86 6.84 12.05
C ALA A 383 11.16 8.07 11.17
N VAL A 384 11.77 9.11 11.73
CA VAL A 384 12.15 10.31 10.97
C VAL A 384 13.25 10.00 9.97
N LYS A 385 14.37 9.38 10.41
CA LYS A 385 15.52 9.07 9.54
C LYS A 385 15.16 8.12 8.41
N LEU A 386 14.42 7.05 8.74
CA LEU A 386 14.03 6.04 7.73
C LEU A 386 12.97 6.58 6.76
N SER A 387 11.98 7.34 7.25
CA SER A 387 10.99 7.95 6.35
C SER A 387 11.62 9.00 5.43
N SER A 388 12.52 9.83 5.94
CA SER A 388 13.25 10.83 5.15
C SER A 388 14.08 10.15 4.04
N ARG A 389 14.73 9.03 4.37
CA ARG A 389 15.61 8.31 3.44
C ARG A 389 14.87 7.43 2.43
N TYR A 390 13.80 6.75 2.87
CA TYR A 390 13.19 5.66 2.10
C TYR A 390 11.81 6.00 1.52
N ILE A 391 11.10 7.00 2.06
CA ILE A 391 9.78 7.42 1.60
C ILE A 391 9.89 8.81 0.95
N ALA A 392 10.01 8.81 -0.39
CA ALA A 392 10.26 10.03 -1.16
C ALA A 392 8.98 10.70 -1.69
N ASP A 393 7.84 10.01 -1.68
CA ASP A 393 6.56 10.46 -2.22
C ASP A 393 5.67 11.19 -1.19
N ARG A 394 6.11 11.26 0.06
CA ARG A 394 5.44 11.94 1.17
C ARG A 394 6.39 12.86 1.92
N TYR A 395 5.84 13.80 2.69
CA TYR A 395 6.60 14.83 3.40
C TYR A 395 6.57 14.63 4.91
N LEU A 396 7.62 15.11 5.59
CA LEU A 396 7.64 15.21 7.05
C LEU A 396 6.67 16.33 7.52
N PRO A 397 6.06 16.21 8.70
CA PRO A 397 6.19 15.10 9.68
C PRO A 397 5.25 13.92 9.40
N ASP A 398 4.27 14.07 8.50
CA ASP A 398 3.16 13.14 8.27
C ASP A 398 3.63 11.70 8.03
N LYS A 399 4.60 11.49 7.12
CA LYS A 399 5.16 10.16 6.84
C LYS A 399 5.81 9.48 8.04
N ALA A 400 6.40 10.25 8.97
CA ALA A 400 7.02 9.70 10.17
C ALA A 400 5.96 9.41 11.25
N ILE A 401 4.93 10.23 11.34
CA ILE A 401 3.76 10.02 12.20
C ILE A 401 3.05 8.73 11.81
N ASP A 402 2.75 8.56 10.51
CA ASP A 402 2.10 7.36 9.98
C ASP A 402 2.90 6.07 10.31
N LEU A 403 4.25 6.12 10.22
CA LEU A 403 5.10 4.99 10.58
C LEU A 403 4.99 4.63 12.07
N VAL A 404 4.99 5.62 12.93
CA VAL A 404 4.87 5.41 14.39
C VAL A 404 3.48 4.86 14.73
N ASP A 405 2.43 5.40 14.13
CA ASP A 405 1.04 4.96 14.33
C ASP A 405 0.84 3.50 13.89
N GLU A 406 1.32 3.14 12.70
CA GLU A 406 1.22 1.77 12.18
C GLU A 406 2.08 0.79 12.97
N ALA A 407 3.30 1.18 13.39
CA ALA A 407 4.16 0.34 14.23
C ALA A 407 3.51 0.09 15.60
N ALA A 408 2.95 1.13 16.23
CA ALA A 408 2.24 1.02 17.50
C ALA A 408 1.02 0.10 17.39
N SER A 409 0.23 0.25 16.33
CA SER A 409 -0.89 -0.62 16.02
C SER A 409 -0.48 -2.07 15.84
N ARG A 410 0.62 -2.33 15.11
CA ARG A 410 1.14 -3.67 14.85
C ARG A 410 1.67 -4.35 16.12
N VAL A 411 2.44 -3.61 16.93
CA VAL A 411 2.94 -4.12 18.22
C VAL A 411 1.77 -4.50 19.13
N ARG A 412 0.72 -3.66 19.17
CA ARG A 412 -0.50 -3.96 19.90
C ARG A 412 -1.20 -5.22 19.38
N LEU A 413 -1.34 -5.38 18.05
CA LEU A 413 -1.96 -6.57 17.44
C LEU A 413 -1.17 -7.85 17.76
N ARG A 414 0.17 -7.80 17.73
CA ARG A 414 1.02 -8.95 18.15
C ARG A 414 0.73 -9.38 19.58
N THR A 415 0.45 -8.42 20.47
CA THR A 415 0.10 -8.70 21.87
C THR A 415 -1.27 -9.38 22.01
N PHE A 416 -2.21 -9.12 21.10
CA PHE A 416 -3.54 -9.73 21.09
C PHE A 416 -3.61 -11.05 20.30
N THR A 417 -2.65 -11.35 19.45
CA THR A 417 -2.64 -12.58 18.66
C THR A 417 -2.25 -13.74 19.58
N ALA A 418 -3.15 -14.72 19.72
CA ALA A 418 -2.91 -15.89 20.52
C ALA A 418 -1.70 -16.69 19.97
N PRO A 419 -0.76 -17.15 20.82
CA PRO A 419 0.36 -17.98 20.41
C PRO A 419 -0.09 -19.20 19.61
N GLU A 420 0.79 -19.71 18.75
CA GLU A 420 0.50 -20.90 17.91
C GLU A 420 0.06 -22.10 18.74
N ASP A 421 0.65 -22.29 19.93
CA ASP A 421 0.29 -23.35 20.88
C ASP A 421 -1.20 -23.31 21.28
N LEU A 422 -1.75 -22.11 21.51
CA LEU A 422 -3.18 -21.96 21.86
C LEU A 422 -4.09 -22.23 20.64
N GLN A 423 -3.64 -21.83 19.45
CA GLN A 423 -4.37 -22.11 18.21
C GLN A 423 -4.36 -23.61 17.88
N GLU A 424 -3.24 -24.30 18.12
CA GLU A 424 -3.18 -25.76 17.95
C GLU A 424 -4.08 -26.49 18.95
N MET A 425 -4.13 -26.03 20.20
CA MET A 425 -5.06 -26.61 21.18
C MET A 425 -6.51 -26.41 20.79
N GLU A 426 -6.88 -25.22 20.26
CA GLU A 426 -8.24 -24.99 19.74
C GLU A 426 -8.56 -25.90 18.54
N LYS A 427 -7.60 -26.18 17.67
CA LYS A 427 -7.78 -27.15 16.57
C LYS A 427 -7.99 -28.56 17.10
N ARG A 428 -7.18 -29.00 18.07
CA ARG A 428 -7.31 -30.32 18.69
C ARG A 428 -8.66 -30.50 19.41
N ILE A 429 -9.15 -29.44 20.08
CA ILE A 429 -10.48 -29.48 20.70
C ILE A 429 -11.58 -29.68 19.67
N LYS A 430 -11.50 -28.98 18.52
CA LYS A 430 -12.43 -29.13 17.41
C LYS A 430 -12.38 -30.53 16.78
N GLU A 431 -11.20 -31.12 16.64
CA GLU A 431 -11.04 -32.51 16.15
C GLU A 431 -11.71 -33.52 17.11
N VAL A 432 -11.44 -33.38 18.41
CA VAL A 432 -12.07 -34.24 19.44
C VAL A 432 -13.60 -34.04 19.46
N GLU A 433 -14.11 -32.84 19.18
CA GLU A 433 -15.54 -32.57 19.09
C GLU A 433 -16.17 -33.26 17.88
N ILE A 434 -15.49 -33.28 16.73
CA ILE A 434 -15.91 -34.00 15.53
C ILE A 434 -15.93 -35.52 15.78
N ASP A 435 -14.85 -36.05 16.38
CA ASP A 435 -14.75 -37.48 16.73
C ASP A 435 -15.81 -37.91 17.74
N LYS A 436 -16.11 -37.07 18.73
CA LYS A 436 -17.21 -37.31 19.68
C LYS A 436 -18.56 -37.34 18.98
N ALA A 437 -18.82 -36.43 18.04
CA ALA A 437 -20.06 -36.44 17.27
C ALA A 437 -20.19 -37.69 16.40
N ALA A 438 -19.08 -38.15 15.80
CA ALA A 438 -19.04 -39.40 15.04
C ALA A 438 -19.33 -40.62 15.91
N ALA A 439 -18.68 -40.74 17.09
CA ALA A 439 -18.92 -41.83 18.05
C ALA A 439 -20.37 -41.86 18.55
N VAL A 440 -21.02 -40.73 18.78
CA VAL A 440 -22.45 -40.64 19.13
C VAL A 440 -23.34 -41.15 17.99
N ASN A 441 -23.02 -40.81 16.73
CA ASN A 441 -23.77 -41.27 15.57
C ASN A 441 -23.62 -42.80 15.34
N GLU A 442 -22.46 -43.37 15.68
CA GLU A 442 -22.16 -44.80 15.64
C GLU A 442 -22.74 -45.59 16.85
N GLN A 443 -23.40 -44.88 17.79
CA GLN A 443 -23.93 -45.41 19.05
C GLN A 443 -22.87 -46.03 19.99
N ASP A 444 -21.61 -45.66 19.81
CA ASP A 444 -20.52 -46.05 20.71
C ASP A 444 -20.45 -45.07 21.90
N PHE A 445 -21.29 -45.29 22.88
CA PHE A 445 -21.43 -44.37 24.04
C PHE A 445 -20.22 -44.45 24.99
N GLU A 446 -19.45 -45.52 25.00
CA GLU A 446 -18.27 -45.67 25.83
C GLU A 446 -17.13 -44.78 25.31
N ARG A 447 -16.88 -44.84 24.01
CA ARG A 447 -15.91 -43.97 23.30
C ARG A 447 -16.35 -42.49 23.31
N ALA A 448 -17.65 -42.20 23.19
CA ALA A 448 -18.18 -40.85 23.30
C ALA A 448 -17.97 -40.22 24.70
N ALA A 449 -18.05 -41.04 25.76
CA ALA A 449 -17.80 -40.64 27.14
C ALA A 449 -16.28 -40.30 27.35
N GLU A 450 -15.36 -41.14 26.85
CA GLU A 450 -13.92 -40.89 26.90
C GLU A 450 -13.54 -39.62 26.14
N LEU A 451 -14.10 -39.42 24.94
CA LEU A 451 -13.85 -38.24 24.14
C LEU A 451 -14.40 -36.96 24.80
N ARG A 452 -15.54 -37.05 25.50
CA ARG A 452 -16.09 -35.94 26.28
C ARG A 452 -15.17 -35.54 27.44
N ASP A 453 -14.67 -36.52 28.17
CA ASP A 453 -13.76 -36.24 29.30
C ASP A 453 -12.41 -35.66 28.81
N LYS A 454 -11.93 -36.18 27.68
CA LYS A 454 -10.76 -35.61 26.99
C LYS A 454 -10.99 -34.17 26.47
N GLN A 455 -12.16 -33.89 25.88
CA GLN A 455 -12.55 -32.54 25.46
C GLN A 455 -12.56 -31.57 26.65
N LYS A 456 -13.15 -32.02 27.77
CA LYS A 456 -13.21 -31.20 28.99
C LYS A 456 -11.82 -30.90 29.55
N ALA A 457 -10.94 -31.90 29.63
CA ALA A 457 -9.57 -31.70 30.11
C ALA A 457 -8.78 -30.71 29.21
N LEU A 458 -8.90 -30.84 27.88
CA LEU A 458 -8.27 -29.91 26.93
C LEU A 458 -8.87 -28.51 27.00
N THR A 459 -10.17 -28.37 27.26
CA THR A 459 -10.83 -27.08 27.44
C THR A 459 -10.36 -26.38 28.72
N ASP A 460 -10.28 -27.13 29.84
CA ASP A 460 -9.77 -26.59 31.11
C ASP A 460 -8.31 -26.17 31.01
N GLU A 461 -7.47 -26.95 30.29
CA GLU A 461 -6.07 -26.62 30.02
C GLU A 461 -5.95 -25.37 29.12
N LEU A 462 -6.79 -25.26 28.09
CA LEU A 462 -6.85 -24.08 27.21
C LEU A 462 -7.22 -22.82 28.00
N GLU A 463 -8.18 -22.90 28.89
CA GLU A 463 -8.65 -21.81 29.72
C GLU A 463 -7.56 -21.34 30.71
N GLN A 464 -6.85 -22.29 31.35
CA GLN A 464 -5.70 -21.98 32.18
C GLN A 464 -4.60 -21.27 31.41
N LYS A 465 -4.20 -21.80 30.24
CA LYS A 465 -3.18 -21.17 29.41
C LYS A 465 -3.62 -19.80 28.86
N LYS A 466 -4.90 -19.63 28.51
CA LYS A 466 -5.45 -18.31 28.14
C LYS A 466 -5.38 -17.30 29.28
N ASN A 467 -5.68 -17.73 30.51
CA ASN A 467 -5.60 -16.86 31.68
C ASN A 467 -4.15 -16.50 32.03
N GLU A 468 -3.23 -17.45 31.93
CA GLU A 468 -1.79 -17.20 32.11
C GLU A 468 -1.23 -16.25 31.06
N TRP A 469 -1.64 -16.45 29.79
CA TRP A 469 -1.25 -15.57 28.69
C TRP A 469 -1.82 -14.15 28.86
N ALA A 470 -3.09 -14.01 29.22
CA ALA A 470 -3.72 -12.73 29.50
C ALA A 470 -3.02 -11.98 30.64
N ALA A 471 -2.74 -12.68 31.76
CA ALA A 471 -2.01 -12.11 32.91
C ALA A 471 -0.54 -11.74 32.58
N LYS A 472 0.08 -12.46 31.64
CA LYS A 472 1.43 -12.15 31.14
C LYS A 472 1.42 -10.94 30.22
N ASN A 473 0.39 -10.81 29.38
CA ASN A 473 0.20 -9.68 28.48
C ASN A 473 -0.20 -8.39 29.20
N GLU A 474 -1.01 -8.45 30.25
CA GLU A 474 -1.29 -7.28 31.12
C GLU A 474 -0.03 -6.73 31.80
N ARG A 475 0.98 -7.56 32.01
CA ARG A 475 2.27 -7.18 32.64
C ARG A 475 3.36 -6.85 31.64
N SER A 476 3.22 -7.23 30.37
CA SER A 476 4.20 -6.88 29.35
C SER A 476 3.88 -5.48 28.80
N ASN A 477 4.68 -4.48 29.19
CA ASN A 477 4.69 -3.20 28.50
C ASN A 477 5.09 -3.47 27.05
N SER A 478 4.13 -3.41 26.15
CA SER A 478 4.40 -3.49 24.71
C SER A 478 5.19 -2.25 24.30
N VAL A 479 6.43 -2.44 23.85
CA VAL A 479 7.34 -1.36 23.52
C VAL A 479 7.60 -1.36 22.03
N VAL A 480 7.39 -0.22 21.38
CA VAL A 480 7.75 0.02 19.98
C VAL A 480 9.23 0.38 19.90
N LYS A 481 9.99 -0.38 19.14
CA LYS A 481 11.43 -0.21 18.94
C LYS A 481 11.75 0.25 17.53
N ALA A 482 13.00 0.68 17.31
CA ALA A 482 13.51 1.03 15.99
C ALA A 482 13.36 -0.10 14.95
N GLU A 483 13.43 -1.36 15.38
CA GLU A 483 13.25 -2.55 14.54
C GLU A 483 11.81 -2.65 14.00
N ASP A 484 10.80 -2.35 14.83
CA ASP A 484 9.39 -2.38 14.41
C ASP A 484 9.12 -1.31 13.35
N ILE A 485 9.70 -0.11 13.50
CA ILE A 485 9.65 0.96 12.49
C ILE A 485 10.32 0.49 11.18
N ALA A 486 11.49 -0.13 11.27
CA ALA A 486 12.21 -0.64 10.11
C ALA A 486 11.41 -1.73 9.35
N GLU A 487 10.67 -2.58 10.07
CA GLU A 487 9.76 -3.56 9.46
C GLU A 487 8.60 -2.91 8.70
N ILE A 488 8.01 -1.83 9.23
CA ILE A 488 6.95 -1.10 8.53
C ILE A 488 7.50 -0.43 7.26
N VAL A 489 8.66 0.23 7.36
CA VAL A 489 9.32 0.81 6.19
C VAL A 489 9.63 -0.25 5.14
N ALA A 490 10.09 -1.44 5.56
CA ALA A 490 10.33 -2.56 4.66
C ALA A 490 9.04 -3.02 3.97
N MET A 491 7.91 -3.05 4.69
CA MET A 491 6.61 -3.42 4.13
C MET A 491 6.11 -2.40 3.10
N TRP A 492 6.25 -1.11 3.37
CA TRP A 492 5.79 -0.03 2.47
C TRP A 492 6.66 0.09 1.22
N THR A 493 7.98 -0.05 1.39
CA THR A 493 8.94 0.18 0.31
C THR A 493 9.37 -1.09 -0.42
N GLY A 494 9.10 -2.26 0.16
CA GLY A 494 9.62 -3.54 -0.33
C GLY A 494 11.12 -3.74 -0.08
N ILE A 495 11.78 -2.87 0.72
CA ILE A 495 13.21 -2.90 1.00
C ILE A 495 13.42 -3.58 2.34
N PRO A 496 14.25 -4.61 2.47
CA PRO A 496 14.54 -5.27 3.74
C PRO A 496 15.39 -4.37 4.67
N VAL A 497 14.78 -3.31 5.21
CA VAL A 497 15.46 -2.29 6.03
C VAL A 497 16.03 -2.87 7.34
N VAL A 498 15.39 -3.90 7.90
CA VAL A 498 15.82 -4.57 9.14
C VAL A 498 17.20 -5.25 9.00
N GLN A 499 17.53 -5.70 7.78
CA GLN A 499 18.82 -6.34 7.49
C GLN A 499 19.94 -5.34 7.16
N LEU A 500 19.63 -4.04 7.03
CA LEU A 500 20.56 -3.04 6.48
C LEU A 500 21.52 -2.42 7.52
N THR A 501 21.35 -2.62 8.83
CA THR A 501 22.10 -1.86 9.83
C THR A 501 23.40 -2.51 10.31
N GLN A 502 23.51 -3.85 10.38
CA GLN A 502 24.76 -4.55 10.73
C GLN A 502 25.25 -5.50 9.62
N GLU A 503 24.34 -6.23 8.98
CA GLU A 503 24.68 -7.14 7.87
C GLU A 503 25.02 -6.40 6.55
N GLU A 504 24.60 -5.13 6.37
CA GLU A 504 24.91 -4.38 5.14
C GLU A 504 26.42 -4.15 4.98
N SER A 505 27.10 -3.83 6.06
CA SER A 505 28.55 -3.64 6.02
C SER A 505 29.29 -4.95 5.66
N GLU A 506 28.84 -6.07 6.19
CA GLU A 506 29.41 -7.39 5.86
C GLU A 506 29.05 -7.79 4.41
N ARG A 507 27.81 -7.58 3.99
CA ARG A 507 27.39 -7.84 2.59
C ARG A 507 28.17 -6.99 1.59
N LEU A 508 28.42 -5.71 1.88
CA LEU A 508 29.22 -4.83 1.04
C LEU A 508 30.69 -5.25 1.00
N LEU A 509 31.23 -5.80 2.10
CA LEU A 509 32.57 -6.38 2.10
C LEU A 509 32.67 -7.61 1.18
N HIS A 510 31.63 -8.47 1.20
CA HIS A 510 31.56 -9.69 0.38
C HIS A 510 30.81 -9.51 -0.95
N LEU A 511 30.56 -8.27 -1.38
CA LEU A 511 29.83 -7.98 -2.62
C LEU A 511 30.53 -8.58 -3.84
N GLU A 512 31.85 -8.55 -3.90
CA GLU A 512 32.64 -9.15 -4.98
C GLU A 512 32.39 -10.64 -5.08
N ASP A 513 32.48 -11.37 -3.97
CA ASP A 513 32.23 -12.81 -3.92
C ASP A 513 30.80 -13.16 -4.37
N THR A 514 29.84 -12.35 -3.95
CA THR A 514 28.43 -12.53 -4.33
C THR A 514 28.20 -12.32 -5.81
N LEU A 515 28.82 -11.31 -6.41
CA LEU A 515 28.73 -11.05 -7.85
C LEU A 515 29.45 -12.14 -8.66
N HIS A 516 30.59 -12.64 -8.20
CA HIS A 516 31.35 -13.74 -8.85
C HIS A 516 30.60 -15.08 -8.82
N LYS A 517 29.70 -15.31 -7.84
CA LYS A 517 28.79 -16.47 -7.88
C LYS A 517 27.95 -16.50 -9.15
N ARG A 518 27.65 -15.37 -9.75
CA ARG A 518 26.78 -15.24 -10.95
C ARG A 518 27.54 -14.87 -12.20
N VAL A 519 28.51 -13.97 -12.10
CA VAL A 519 29.28 -13.44 -13.24
C VAL A 519 30.65 -14.08 -13.27
N ILE A 520 30.97 -14.71 -14.37
CA ILE A 520 32.23 -15.44 -14.58
C ILE A 520 33.14 -14.63 -15.50
N GLY A 521 34.39 -14.51 -15.12
CA GLY A 521 35.46 -14.01 -15.99
C GLY A 521 35.52 -12.51 -16.23
N GLN A 522 34.95 -11.69 -15.35
CA GLN A 522 34.93 -10.20 -15.45
C GLN A 522 35.43 -9.55 -14.14
N ASP A 523 36.58 -10.00 -13.63
CA ASP A 523 37.05 -9.64 -12.27
C ASP A 523 37.29 -8.15 -12.11
N GLU A 524 37.89 -7.46 -13.11
CA GLU A 524 38.05 -6.01 -13.07
C GLU A 524 36.72 -5.25 -12.98
N ALA A 525 35.70 -5.71 -13.76
CA ALA A 525 34.38 -5.09 -13.77
C ALA A 525 33.70 -5.23 -12.43
N VAL A 526 33.74 -6.42 -11.83
CA VAL A 526 33.14 -6.70 -10.51
C VAL A 526 33.82 -5.89 -9.42
N THR A 527 35.16 -5.86 -9.42
CA THR A 527 35.93 -5.10 -8.43
C THR A 527 35.70 -3.59 -8.53
N ALA A 528 35.65 -3.05 -9.75
CA ALA A 528 35.40 -1.61 -9.97
C ALA A 528 34.01 -1.21 -9.44
N ILE A 529 32.97 -1.99 -9.76
CA ILE A 529 31.60 -1.76 -9.30
C ILE A 529 31.53 -1.84 -7.78
N ALA A 530 32.07 -2.89 -7.17
CA ALA A 530 32.04 -3.08 -5.74
C ALA A 530 32.73 -1.92 -4.99
N LYS A 531 33.87 -1.46 -5.48
CA LYS A 531 34.58 -0.30 -4.92
C LYS A 531 33.76 1.00 -5.03
N ALA A 532 33.12 1.24 -6.18
CA ALA A 532 32.33 2.45 -6.39
C ALA A 532 31.05 2.44 -5.50
N ILE A 533 30.39 1.29 -5.36
CA ILE A 533 29.23 1.13 -4.51
C ILE A 533 29.60 1.32 -3.03
N ARG A 534 30.69 0.71 -2.56
CA ARG A 534 31.20 0.90 -1.19
C ARG A 534 31.44 2.38 -0.90
N ARG A 535 32.09 3.13 -1.81
CA ARG A 535 32.31 4.58 -1.69
C ARG A 535 30.98 5.37 -1.58
N GLY A 536 30.00 5.01 -2.41
CA GLY A 536 28.69 5.64 -2.41
C GLY A 536 27.92 5.41 -1.09
N ARG A 537 27.99 4.21 -0.51
CA ARG A 537 27.28 3.84 0.71
C ARG A 537 27.92 4.35 1.99
N VAL A 538 29.22 4.47 2.07
CA VAL A 538 29.94 5.02 3.24
C VAL A 538 29.74 6.55 3.36
N GLY A 539 29.07 7.21 2.40
CA GLY A 539 28.77 8.64 2.47
C GLY A 539 29.90 9.56 2.02
N LEU A 540 30.94 9.01 1.38
CA LEU A 540 32.05 9.79 0.78
C LEU A 540 31.68 10.44 -0.56
N LYS A 541 30.44 10.21 -1.03
CA LYS A 541 29.90 10.76 -2.27
C LYS A 541 28.88 11.87 -1.98
N ASP A 542 28.68 12.77 -2.93
CA ASP A 542 27.64 13.81 -2.87
C ASP A 542 26.25 13.15 -2.66
N LYS A 543 25.55 13.59 -1.61
CA LYS A 543 24.21 13.09 -1.22
C LYS A 543 23.14 13.31 -2.29
N ASN A 544 23.41 14.19 -3.26
CA ASN A 544 22.45 14.50 -4.32
C ASN A 544 22.60 13.61 -5.56
N ARG A 545 23.63 12.79 -5.67
CA ARG A 545 23.88 11.92 -6.84
C ARG A 545 23.33 10.51 -6.63
N PRO A 546 23.07 9.74 -7.72
CA PRO A 546 22.74 8.32 -7.65
C PRO A 546 23.80 7.51 -6.87
N ILE A 547 23.44 6.34 -6.32
CA ILE A 547 24.37 5.45 -5.59
C ILE A 547 25.62 5.16 -6.42
N GLY A 548 25.43 4.84 -7.71
CA GLY A 548 26.50 4.62 -8.67
C GLY A 548 26.04 4.91 -10.09
N SER A 549 26.97 5.32 -10.95
CA SER A 549 26.72 5.56 -12.37
C SER A 549 27.85 4.97 -13.20
N PHE A 550 27.54 4.06 -14.14
CA PHE A 550 28.52 3.27 -14.86
C PHE A 550 28.23 3.23 -16.36
N ILE A 551 29.31 3.22 -17.17
CA ILE A 551 29.23 2.87 -18.59
C ILE A 551 29.92 1.53 -18.77
N PHE A 552 29.19 0.52 -19.31
CA PHE A 552 29.70 -0.80 -19.62
C PHE A 552 30.00 -0.90 -21.11
N LEU A 553 31.27 -1.02 -21.44
CA LEU A 553 31.75 -1.14 -22.82
C LEU A 553 32.18 -2.57 -23.13
N GLY A 554 31.91 -3.06 -24.32
CA GLY A 554 32.37 -4.37 -24.74
C GLY A 554 31.45 -5.08 -25.73
N PRO A 555 31.87 -6.20 -26.30
CA PRO A 555 31.09 -6.97 -27.27
C PRO A 555 29.79 -7.53 -26.67
N THR A 556 28.93 -8.02 -27.54
CA THR A 556 27.70 -8.69 -27.10
C THR A 556 28.01 -10.05 -26.47
N GLY A 557 27.23 -10.45 -25.48
CA GLY A 557 27.32 -11.78 -24.86
C GLY A 557 28.47 -11.99 -23.86
N VAL A 558 29.12 -10.90 -23.37
CA VAL A 558 30.20 -10.95 -22.36
C VAL A 558 29.71 -10.83 -20.91
N GLY A 559 28.41 -10.69 -20.68
CA GLY A 559 27.82 -10.66 -19.33
C GLY A 559 27.41 -9.29 -18.81
N LYS A 560 27.39 -8.22 -19.64
CA LYS A 560 26.99 -6.85 -19.20
C LYS A 560 25.62 -6.82 -18.50
N THR A 561 24.60 -7.38 -19.14
CA THR A 561 23.22 -7.42 -18.61
C THR A 561 23.11 -8.39 -17.41
N GLU A 562 23.88 -9.47 -17.40
CA GLU A 562 23.88 -10.43 -16.28
C GLU A 562 24.49 -9.83 -15.01
N LEU A 563 25.54 -9.00 -15.17
CA LEU A 563 26.10 -8.25 -14.05
C LEU A 563 25.09 -7.23 -13.48
N CYS A 564 24.27 -6.59 -14.32
CA CYS A 564 23.18 -5.69 -13.85
C CYS A 564 22.15 -6.46 -13.02
N LYS A 565 21.76 -7.67 -13.43
CA LYS A 565 20.83 -8.53 -12.70
C LYS A 565 21.43 -9.02 -11.39
N ALA A 566 22.66 -9.51 -11.41
CA ALA A 566 23.39 -9.92 -10.20
C ALA A 566 23.53 -8.77 -9.21
N LEU A 567 23.76 -7.55 -9.70
CA LEU A 567 23.85 -6.35 -8.88
C LEU A 567 22.49 -5.97 -8.28
N ALA A 568 21.41 -6.05 -9.04
CA ALA A 568 20.05 -5.79 -8.53
C ALA A 568 19.70 -6.77 -7.40
N GLU A 569 19.99 -8.05 -7.56
CA GLU A 569 19.77 -9.07 -6.55
C GLU A 569 20.65 -8.86 -5.31
N ALA A 570 21.94 -8.59 -5.48
CA ALA A 570 22.87 -8.37 -4.37
C ALA A 570 22.55 -7.12 -3.55
N MET A 571 22.13 -6.04 -4.22
CA MET A 571 21.90 -4.73 -3.59
C MET A 571 20.47 -4.55 -3.08
N PHE A 572 19.49 -5.09 -3.78
CA PHE A 572 18.06 -4.84 -3.52
C PHE A 572 17.25 -6.10 -3.22
N GLY A 573 17.90 -7.28 -3.21
CA GLY A 573 17.29 -8.56 -2.82
C GLY A 573 16.41 -9.21 -3.88
N ASP A 574 16.16 -8.57 -5.03
CA ASP A 574 15.34 -9.12 -6.13
C ASP A 574 15.95 -8.74 -7.48
N GLU A 575 16.12 -9.73 -8.36
CA GLU A 575 16.52 -9.51 -9.76
C GLU A 575 15.54 -8.60 -10.52
N LYS A 576 14.25 -8.61 -10.12
CA LYS A 576 13.21 -7.75 -10.68
C LYS A 576 13.31 -6.28 -10.26
N ALA A 577 14.20 -5.94 -9.34
CA ALA A 577 14.53 -4.57 -8.99
C ALA A 577 15.42 -3.91 -10.07
N MET A 578 15.30 -4.33 -11.33
CA MET A 578 15.97 -3.75 -12.48
C MET A 578 14.95 -3.18 -13.47
N ILE A 579 15.14 -1.90 -13.82
CA ILE A 579 14.39 -1.20 -14.87
C ILE A 579 15.26 -1.18 -16.12
N ARG A 580 14.87 -1.89 -17.18
CA ARG A 580 15.60 -1.93 -18.44
C ARG A 580 14.90 -1.10 -19.49
N LEU A 581 15.67 -0.22 -20.13
CA LEU A 581 15.25 0.64 -21.24
C LEU A 581 16.19 0.38 -22.42
N ASP A 582 15.65 -0.06 -23.55
CA ASP A 582 16.40 -0.25 -24.78
C ASP A 582 16.42 1.06 -25.59
N MET A 583 17.60 1.65 -25.73
CA MET A 583 17.74 2.95 -26.38
C MET A 583 17.51 2.89 -27.89
N SER A 584 17.42 1.71 -28.49
CA SER A 584 16.99 1.56 -29.87
C SER A 584 15.54 2.03 -30.08
N GLU A 585 14.71 2.02 -29.07
CA GLU A 585 13.32 2.52 -29.11
C GLU A 585 13.24 4.05 -29.00
N TYR A 586 14.34 4.70 -28.57
CA TYR A 586 14.40 6.15 -28.27
C TYR A 586 15.37 6.90 -29.19
N MET A 587 15.40 6.52 -30.45
CA MET A 587 16.26 7.16 -31.48
C MET A 587 15.68 8.48 -31.97
N GLU A 588 14.37 8.67 -31.89
CA GLU A 588 13.69 9.86 -32.42
C GLU A 588 13.23 10.78 -31.28
N LYS A 589 13.19 12.10 -31.57
CA LYS A 589 12.86 13.11 -30.55
C LYS A 589 11.50 12.89 -29.89
N HIS A 590 10.49 12.45 -30.64
CA HIS A 590 9.14 12.23 -30.10
C HIS A 590 9.07 10.99 -29.18
N THR A 591 9.98 10.02 -29.34
CA THR A 591 10.02 8.86 -28.45
C THR A 591 10.67 9.19 -27.10
N VAL A 592 11.56 10.20 -27.05
CA VAL A 592 12.17 10.64 -25.78
C VAL A 592 11.13 11.22 -24.82
N SER A 593 10.09 11.88 -25.33
CA SER A 593 8.99 12.38 -24.49
C SER A 593 8.28 11.26 -23.73
N ARG A 594 8.30 10.02 -24.24
CA ARG A 594 7.70 8.86 -23.53
C ARG A 594 8.48 8.49 -22.24
N LEU A 595 9.77 8.85 -22.15
CA LEU A 595 10.56 8.61 -20.93
C LEU A 595 10.17 9.53 -19.79
N VAL A 596 9.90 10.80 -20.08
CA VAL A 596 9.63 11.85 -19.08
C VAL A 596 8.13 12.22 -19.02
N GLY A 597 7.37 11.87 -20.05
CA GLY A 597 5.96 12.21 -20.24
C GLY A 597 5.78 13.23 -21.38
N SER A 598 4.60 13.23 -21.99
CA SER A 598 4.24 14.14 -23.08
C SER A 598 3.96 15.55 -22.54
N PRO A 599 4.31 16.63 -23.25
CA PRO A 599 3.97 17.98 -22.86
C PRO A 599 2.44 18.21 -22.85
N PRO A 600 1.94 19.20 -22.10
CA PRO A 600 0.52 19.53 -22.08
C PRO A 600 -0.03 19.77 -23.49
N GLY A 601 -1.18 19.15 -23.80
CA GLY A 601 -1.84 19.25 -25.08
C GLY A 601 -1.47 18.16 -26.11
N TYR A 602 -0.56 17.25 -25.80
CA TYR A 602 -0.25 16.10 -26.64
C TYR A 602 -0.90 14.82 -26.10
N VAL A 603 -1.18 13.88 -27.00
CA VAL A 603 -1.74 12.55 -26.64
C VAL A 603 -0.76 11.82 -25.70
N GLY A 604 -1.29 11.28 -24.56
CA GLY A 604 -0.49 10.59 -23.55
C GLY A 604 0.04 11.49 -22.42
N PHE A 605 -0.43 12.74 -22.29
CA PHE A 605 -0.04 13.62 -21.16
C PHE A 605 -0.43 13.04 -19.79
N ASP A 606 -1.56 12.35 -19.69
CA ASP A 606 -2.08 11.77 -18.44
C ASP A 606 -1.37 10.45 -18.05
N GLU A 607 -0.68 9.80 -18.99
CA GLU A 607 -0.06 8.49 -18.75
C GLU A 607 1.29 8.56 -17.98
N GLY A 608 1.85 9.75 -17.77
CA GLY A 608 3.17 9.94 -17.15
C GLY A 608 4.33 9.39 -18.00
N GLY A 609 5.58 9.60 -17.57
CA GLY A 609 6.75 9.12 -18.27
C GLY A 609 7.12 7.68 -17.88
N GLN A 610 7.50 6.84 -18.84
CA GLN A 610 7.86 5.44 -18.59
C GLN A 610 9.01 5.29 -17.58
N LEU A 611 10.06 6.09 -17.71
CA LEU A 611 11.18 6.08 -16.78
C LEU A 611 10.79 6.67 -15.42
N THR A 612 10.14 7.84 -15.42
CA THR A 612 9.77 8.55 -14.19
C THR A 612 8.78 7.76 -13.36
N GLU A 613 7.77 7.15 -13.98
CA GLU A 613 6.81 6.29 -13.29
C GLU A 613 7.45 4.97 -12.79
N ALA A 614 8.32 4.35 -13.58
CA ALA A 614 9.00 3.11 -13.17
C ALA A 614 9.89 3.35 -11.94
N VAL A 615 10.66 4.46 -11.93
CA VAL A 615 11.54 4.81 -10.79
C VAL A 615 10.71 5.28 -9.59
N ARG A 616 9.62 6.00 -9.79
CA ARG A 616 8.71 6.38 -8.70
C ARG A 616 8.12 5.17 -8.00
N ARG A 617 7.74 4.13 -8.76
CA ARG A 617 7.23 2.86 -8.20
C ARG A 617 8.32 2.00 -7.57
N LYS A 618 9.56 2.08 -8.09
CA LYS A 618 10.71 1.30 -7.60
C LYS A 618 11.92 2.24 -7.40
N PRO A 619 11.92 3.06 -6.33
CA PRO A 619 12.98 4.04 -6.10
C PRO A 619 14.34 3.40 -5.79
N TYR A 620 14.33 2.13 -5.40
CA TYR A 620 15.54 1.31 -5.17
C TYR A 620 15.67 0.29 -6.29
N SER A 621 16.36 0.68 -7.34
CA SER A 621 16.49 -0.16 -8.55
C SER A 621 17.79 0.11 -9.29
N VAL A 622 18.17 -0.85 -10.09
CA VAL A 622 19.19 -0.69 -11.14
C VAL A 622 18.48 -0.21 -12.39
N VAL A 623 18.79 0.98 -12.86
CA VAL A 623 18.27 1.51 -14.12
C VAL A 623 19.29 1.24 -15.22
N LEU A 624 18.94 0.35 -16.15
CA LEU A 624 19.79 -0.07 -17.26
C LEU A 624 19.32 0.62 -18.56
N PHE A 625 20.16 1.50 -19.10
CA PHE A 625 20.04 2.04 -20.44
C PHE A 625 20.86 1.18 -21.39
N ASP A 626 20.19 0.31 -22.15
CA ASP A 626 20.87 -0.62 -23.06
C ASP A 626 21.10 0.04 -24.43
N GLU A 627 22.29 -0.16 -25.03
CA GLU A 627 22.72 0.41 -26.31
C GLU A 627 22.63 1.96 -26.35
N ILE A 628 23.20 2.62 -25.33
CA ILE A 628 23.11 4.09 -25.16
C ILE A 628 23.62 4.90 -26.36
N GLU A 629 24.52 4.36 -27.16
CA GLU A 629 25.02 5.00 -28.40
C GLU A 629 23.93 5.22 -29.45
N LYS A 630 22.79 4.53 -29.34
CA LYS A 630 21.67 4.70 -30.28
C LYS A 630 20.68 5.77 -29.85
N ALA A 631 20.79 6.25 -28.62
CA ALA A 631 19.85 7.21 -28.04
C ALA A 631 19.89 8.57 -28.74
N HIS A 632 18.72 9.22 -28.83
CA HIS A 632 18.65 10.61 -29.29
C HIS A 632 19.46 11.55 -28.36
N PRO A 633 20.07 12.63 -28.87
CA PRO A 633 20.84 13.58 -28.05
C PRO A 633 20.11 14.16 -26.82
N ASP A 634 18.79 14.29 -26.87
CA ASP A 634 17.98 14.78 -25.74
C ASP A 634 17.98 13.82 -24.54
N VAL A 635 18.19 12.51 -24.75
CA VAL A 635 18.37 11.52 -23.68
C VAL A 635 19.61 11.85 -22.84
N PHE A 636 20.69 12.29 -23.47
CA PHE A 636 21.91 12.68 -22.75
C PHE A 636 21.68 13.93 -21.87
N ASN A 637 20.88 14.89 -22.32
CA ASN A 637 20.54 16.06 -21.53
C ASN A 637 19.73 15.67 -20.27
N MET A 638 18.80 14.71 -20.42
CA MET A 638 18.04 14.14 -19.30
C MET A 638 18.97 13.35 -18.33
N LEU A 639 19.87 12.55 -18.85
CA LEU A 639 20.84 11.79 -18.06
C LEU A 639 21.80 12.72 -17.29
N LEU A 640 22.23 13.84 -17.88
CA LEU A 640 23.03 14.83 -17.16
C LEU A 640 22.33 15.36 -15.93
N GLN A 641 21.02 15.63 -16.00
CA GLN A 641 20.23 16.07 -14.84
C GLN A 641 20.17 14.98 -13.75
N ILE A 642 20.00 13.72 -14.16
CA ILE A 642 19.99 12.58 -13.23
C ILE A 642 21.36 12.42 -12.56
N LEU A 643 22.45 12.49 -13.34
CA LEU A 643 23.81 12.25 -12.85
C LEU A 643 24.32 13.37 -11.93
N ASP A 644 23.86 14.62 -12.13
CA ASP A 644 24.29 15.78 -11.34
C ASP A 644 23.43 16.01 -10.10
N ASP A 645 22.11 16.11 -10.33
CA ASP A 645 21.14 16.49 -9.30
C ASP A 645 20.46 15.28 -8.64
N GLY A 646 20.63 14.05 -9.19
CA GLY A 646 19.95 12.84 -8.73
C GLY A 646 18.42 12.94 -8.79
N ARG A 647 17.90 13.78 -9.69
CA ARG A 647 16.45 13.97 -9.88
C ARG A 647 16.11 14.23 -11.34
N LEU A 648 14.88 13.93 -11.69
CA LEU A 648 14.33 14.24 -13.00
C LEU A 648 12.92 14.82 -12.82
N THR A 649 12.63 15.93 -13.46
CA THR A 649 11.28 16.51 -13.44
C THR A 649 10.49 15.99 -14.62
N ASP A 650 9.32 15.43 -14.35
CA ASP A 650 8.42 14.92 -15.39
C ASP A 650 7.67 16.06 -16.12
N SER A 651 6.93 15.72 -17.17
CA SER A 651 6.12 16.68 -17.94
C SER A 651 4.98 17.32 -17.13
N GLN A 652 4.60 16.73 -16.00
CA GLN A 652 3.58 17.26 -15.09
C GLN A 652 4.19 18.18 -14.02
N GLY A 653 5.51 18.37 -14.04
CA GLY A 653 6.23 19.17 -13.05
C GLY A 653 6.57 18.43 -11.75
N LYS A 654 6.30 17.12 -11.67
CA LYS A 654 6.65 16.30 -10.51
C LYS A 654 8.13 15.94 -10.55
N VAL A 655 8.80 16.05 -9.42
CA VAL A 655 10.21 15.71 -9.28
C VAL A 655 10.34 14.25 -8.83
N VAL A 656 11.05 13.44 -9.62
CA VAL A 656 11.35 12.04 -9.31
C VAL A 656 12.80 11.91 -8.87
N SER A 657 13.04 11.31 -7.71
CA SER A 657 14.37 11.14 -7.13
C SER A 657 15.05 9.86 -7.66
N PHE A 658 16.29 10.00 -8.13
CA PHE A 658 17.18 8.92 -8.55
C PHE A 658 18.32 8.68 -7.56
N LYS A 659 18.31 9.31 -6.39
CA LYS A 659 19.40 9.24 -5.40
C LYS A 659 19.67 7.82 -4.90
N ASN A 660 18.62 7.00 -4.88
CA ASN A 660 18.69 5.61 -4.40
C ASN A 660 18.81 4.60 -5.55
N THR A 661 19.04 5.04 -6.79
CA THR A 661 19.20 4.14 -7.95
C THR A 661 20.67 3.96 -8.30
N ILE A 662 20.95 2.86 -9.01
CA ILE A 662 22.23 2.63 -9.68
C ILE A 662 21.98 2.76 -11.18
N ILE A 663 22.67 3.70 -11.82
CA ILE A 663 22.52 3.97 -13.26
C ILE A 663 23.58 3.20 -14.02
N ILE A 664 23.18 2.35 -14.95
CA ILE A 664 24.08 1.59 -15.80
C ILE A 664 23.71 1.85 -17.27
N MET A 665 24.68 2.20 -18.04
CA MET A 665 24.57 2.42 -19.49
C MET A 665 25.42 1.37 -20.20
N THR A 666 24.87 0.56 -21.09
CA THR A 666 25.66 -0.36 -21.89
C THR A 666 25.92 0.21 -23.27
N SER A 667 27.07 -0.11 -23.83
CA SER A 667 27.43 0.27 -25.19
C SER A 667 28.30 -0.80 -25.86
N ASN A 668 28.14 -0.89 -27.17
CA ASN A 668 28.93 -1.75 -28.03
C ASN A 668 30.05 -1.00 -28.78
N ILE A 669 30.28 0.28 -28.40
CA ILE A 669 31.37 1.08 -28.99
C ILE A 669 32.72 0.39 -28.73
N GLY A 670 33.56 0.31 -29.72
CA GLY A 670 34.89 -0.32 -29.67
C GLY A 670 34.85 -1.85 -29.64
N ALA A 671 33.65 -2.48 -29.71
CA ALA A 671 33.52 -3.94 -29.72
C ALA A 671 34.37 -4.59 -30.84
N ARG A 672 34.47 -3.97 -32.01
CA ARG A 672 35.32 -4.43 -33.13
C ARG A 672 36.81 -4.43 -32.78
N LEU A 673 37.28 -3.44 -32.06
CA LEU A 673 38.68 -3.34 -31.63
C LEU A 673 39.06 -4.46 -30.66
N ILE A 674 38.08 -4.90 -29.84
CA ILE A 674 38.28 -6.03 -28.92
C ILE A 674 38.25 -7.36 -29.64
N THR A 675 37.52 -7.50 -30.78
CA THR A 675 37.36 -8.76 -31.50
C THR A 675 38.38 -8.96 -32.64
N GLU A 676 38.76 -7.90 -33.39
CA GLU A 676 39.57 -8.04 -34.62
C GLU A 676 41.06 -8.21 -34.36
N LYS A 677 41.63 -7.58 -33.32
CA LYS A 677 43.08 -7.74 -33.02
C LYS A 677 43.57 -9.15 -32.64
N GLN A 678 42.68 -10.04 -32.25
CA GLN A 678 43.02 -11.43 -31.97
C GLN A 678 43.04 -12.32 -33.25
N GLN A 679 42.33 -11.93 -34.30
CA GLN A 679 42.35 -12.70 -35.54
C GLN A 679 43.66 -12.59 -36.30
N GLU A 680 44.38 -11.47 -36.20
CA GLU A 680 45.70 -11.31 -36.84
C GLU A 680 46.80 -12.13 -36.19
N ARG A 681 46.67 -12.56 -34.92
CA ARG A 681 47.69 -13.37 -34.23
C ARG A 681 47.53 -14.87 -34.36
N LEU A 682 46.35 -15.37 -34.77
CA LEU A 682 46.16 -16.80 -35.05
C LEU A 682 46.92 -17.34 -36.27
N GLY A 683 47.60 -16.46 -37.02
CA GLY A 683 48.44 -16.81 -38.18
C GLY A 683 49.92 -17.06 -37.88
N PHE A 684 50.45 -16.64 -36.71
CA PHE A 684 51.88 -16.73 -36.39
C PHE A 684 52.15 -17.13 -34.91
N ALA A 685 51.75 -18.31 -34.51
CA ALA A 685 52.17 -18.88 -33.23
C ALA A 685 53.23 -19.93 -33.47
N THR A 686 54.54 -19.56 -33.37
CA THR A 686 55.60 -20.51 -33.09
C THR A 686 55.55 -20.90 -31.62
N ALA A 687 55.51 -22.27 -31.44
CA ALA A 687 55.51 -22.89 -30.12
C ALA A 687 56.83 -22.63 -29.42
N ASP A 688 56.83 -21.75 -28.43
CA ASP A 688 57.71 -21.75 -27.25
C ASP A 688 57.39 -20.54 -26.33
N ASN A 689 56.88 -20.80 -25.12
CA ASN A 689 56.85 -19.97 -23.94
C ASN A 689 55.43 -19.85 -23.27
N LYS A 690 55.10 -20.81 -22.45
CA LYS A 690 53.90 -20.82 -21.64
C LYS A 690 53.91 -19.85 -20.44
N SER A 691 55.01 -19.26 -20.07
CA SER A 691 55.14 -18.35 -18.91
C SER A 691 55.07 -16.85 -19.25
N THR A 692 54.85 -16.47 -20.51
CA THR A 692 54.72 -15.07 -20.96
C THR A 692 53.37 -14.74 -21.55
N GLU A 693 52.46 -15.68 -21.62
CA GLU A 693 51.14 -15.45 -22.25
C GLU A 693 50.18 -14.64 -21.37
N GLU A 694 50.20 -14.80 -20.06
CA GLU A 694 49.34 -14.06 -19.15
C GLU A 694 49.73 -12.58 -19.03
N ASP A 695 51.04 -12.30 -18.87
CA ASP A 695 51.53 -10.91 -18.79
C ASP A 695 51.34 -10.15 -20.12
N SER A 696 51.49 -10.85 -21.26
CA SER A 696 51.22 -10.28 -22.57
C SER A 696 49.73 -10.03 -22.83
N ALA A 697 48.82 -10.83 -22.29
CA ALA A 697 47.39 -10.68 -22.43
C ALA A 697 46.84 -9.47 -21.61
N VAL A 698 47.41 -9.25 -20.44
CA VAL A 698 47.08 -8.07 -19.59
C VAL A 698 47.52 -6.77 -20.24
N ALA A 699 48.77 -6.71 -20.77
CA ALA A 699 49.26 -5.52 -21.45
C ALA A 699 48.48 -5.21 -22.75
N ASP A 700 48.05 -6.23 -23.49
CA ASP A 700 47.23 -6.09 -24.69
C ASP A 700 45.80 -5.63 -24.35
N PHE A 701 45.26 -6.07 -23.20
CA PHE A 701 43.93 -5.60 -22.73
C PHE A 701 43.99 -4.11 -22.34
N GLU A 702 45.05 -3.66 -21.65
CA GLU A 702 45.21 -2.26 -21.30
C GLU A 702 45.30 -1.35 -22.52
N ARG A 703 46.07 -1.73 -23.52
CA ARG A 703 46.13 -1.01 -24.81
C ARG A 703 44.79 -0.99 -25.54
N THR A 704 44.07 -2.10 -25.51
CA THR A 704 42.74 -2.16 -26.10
C THR A 704 41.76 -1.26 -25.35
N LYS A 705 41.84 -1.20 -24.03
CA LYS A 705 41.06 -0.31 -23.15
C LYS A 705 41.30 1.17 -23.52
N GLU A 706 42.56 1.56 -23.71
CA GLU A 706 42.89 2.93 -24.14
C GLU A 706 42.28 3.28 -25.50
N LEU A 707 42.33 2.37 -26.46
CA LEU A 707 41.75 2.57 -27.79
C LEU A 707 40.22 2.69 -27.74
N VAL A 708 39.57 1.81 -26.96
CA VAL A 708 38.12 1.85 -26.75
C VAL A 708 37.72 3.16 -26.06
N MET A 709 38.51 3.62 -25.09
CA MET A 709 38.30 4.91 -24.43
C MET A 709 38.47 6.07 -25.40
N GLY A 710 39.40 5.94 -26.38
CA GLY A 710 39.55 6.92 -27.45
C GLY A 710 38.31 7.01 -28.34
N GLU A 711 37.73 5.86 -28.74
CA GLU A 711 36.47 5.85 -29.51
C GLU A 711 35.28 6.38 -28.74
N LEU A 712 35.19 6.05 -27.44
CA LEU A 712 34.14 6.60 -26.56
C LEU A 712 34.14 8.13 -26.54
N LYS A 713 35.32 8.75 -26.41
CA LYS A 713 35.49 10.22 -26.38
C LYS A 713 35.12 10.88 -27.71
N LYS A 714 35.06 10.15 -28.81
CA LYS A 714 34.59 10.69 -30.11
C LYS A 714 33.07 10.69 -30.21
N VAL A 715 32.38 9.77 -29.53
CA VAL A 715 30.92 9.62 -29.59
C VAL A 715 30.21 10.42 -28.50
N PHE A 716 30.76 10.42 -27.30
CA PHE A 716 30.14 11.11 -26.16
C PHE A 716 30.83 12.41 -25.83
N ARG A 717 30.05 13.42 -25.44
CA ARG A 717 30.57 14.73 -25.01
C ARG A 717 31.39 14.58 -23.74
N PRO A 718 32.51 15.35 -23.61
CA PRO A 718 33.36 15.30 -22.42
C PRO A 718 32.59 15.56 -21.11
N GLU A 719 31.65 16.50 -21.15
CA GLU A 719 30.80 16.83 -19.97
C GLU A 719 30.01 15.63 -19.47
N PHE A 720 29.52 14.76 -20.35
CA PHE A 720 28.80 13.55 -19.98
C PHE A 720 29.74 12.50 -19.37
N ILE A 721 30.88 12.28 -19.99
CA ILE A 721 31.88 11.31 -19.53
C ILE A 721 32.37 11.65 -18.11
N ASN A 722 32.59 12.95 -17.83
CA ASN A 722 33.08 13.41 -16.54
C ASN A 722 32.05 13.32 -15.40
N ARG A 723 30.77 13.06 -15.70
CA ARG A 723 29.70 12.92 -14.69
C ARG A 723 29.47 11.47 -14.28
N VAL A 724 29.98 10.52 -15.08
CA VAL A 724 29.89 9.08 -14.77
C VAL A 724 30.98 8.71 -13.77
N ASP A 725 30.63 7.87 -12.77
CA ASP A 725 31.55 7.49 -11.71
C ASP A 725 32.69 6.60 -12.22
N ASP A 726 32.36 5.66 -13.14
CA ASP A 726 33.36 4.76 -13.70
C ASP A 726 32.96 4.22 -15.08
N ILE A 727 33.95 3.95 -15.91
CA ILE A 727 33.79 3.38 -17.26
C ILE A 727 34.47 2.02 -17.30
N ILE A 728 33.66 0.99 -17.42
CA ILE A 728 34.11 -0.39 -17.27
C ILE A 728 34.15 -1.06 -18.64
N VAL A 729 35.34 -1.54 -19.03
CA VAL A 729 35.55 -2.27 -20.28
C VAL A 729 35.50 -3.78 -19.98
N PHE A 730 34.55 -4.47 -20.58
CA PHE A 730 34.39 -5.92 -20.47
C PHE A 730 35.34 -6.64 -21.39
N ARG A 731 36.12 -7.57 -20.85
CA ARG A 731 36.98 -8.43 -21.64
C ARG A 731 36.17 -9.49 -22.39
N LYS A 732 36.73 -10.00 -23.47
CA LYS A 732 36.20 -11.16 -24.17
C LYS A 732 36.28 -12.39 -23.26
N LEU A 733 35.23 -13.21 -23.29
CA LEU A 733 35.24 -14.50 -22.55
C LEU A 733 36.24 -15.47 -23.14
N LEU A 734 37.03 -16.07 -22.28
CA LEU A 734 37.95 -17.18 -22.63
C LEU A 734 37.18 -18.51 -22.70
N HIS A 735 37.81 -19.52 -23.28
CA HIS A 735 37.17 -20.82 -23.41
C HIS A 735 36.80 -21.43 -22.04
N ASP A 736 37.66 -21.29 -21.05
CA ASP A 736 37.44 -21.73 -19.67
C ASP A 736 36.26 -21.01 -19.00
N ASP A 737 36.10 -19.71 -19.30
CA ASP A 737 34.96 -18.92 -18.80
C ASP A 737 33.65 -19.47 -19.38
N ILE A 738 33.63 -19.80 -20.67
CA ILE A 738 32.46 -20.36 -21.35
C ILE A 738 32.10 -21.76 -20.83
N GLN A 739 33.10 -22.57 -20.54
CA GLN A 739 32.88 -23.88 -19.92
C GLN A 739 32.25 -23.76 -18.53
N LYS A 740 32.75 -22.83 -17.69
CA LYS A 740 32.15 -22.53 -16.38
C LYS A 740 30.73 -21.97 -16.50
N ILE A 741 30.45 -21.10 -17.48
CA ILE A 741 29.11 -20.56 -17.76
C ILE A 741 28.18 -21.70 -18.21
N ALA A 742 28.62 -22.61 -19.07
CA ALA A 742 27.86 -23.77 -19.51
C ALA A 742 27.48 -24.66 -18.31
N GLY A 743 28.46 -24.98 -17.47
CA GLY A 743 28.22 -25.76 -16.24
C GLY A 743 27.15 -25.13 -15.36
N LYS A 744 27.21 -23.81 -15.14
CA LYS A 744 26.25 -23.09 -14.34
C LYS A 744 24.83 -23.04 -14.95
N MET A 745 24.73 -22.88 -16.27
CA MET A 745 23.43 -22.94 -16.94
C MET A 745 22.81 -24.35 -16.86
N LEU A 746 23.64 -25.40 -16.95
CA LEU A 746 23.22 -26.80 -16.78
C LEU A 746 22.82 -27.11 -15.33
N GLU A 747 23.45 -26.48 -14.35
CA GLU A 747 22.96 -26.54 -12.94
C GLU A 747 21.55 -25.96 -12.78
N GLY A 748 21.25 -24.88 -13.50
CA GLY A 748 19.89 -24.33 -13.56
C GLY A 748 18.88 -25.33 -14.14
N LEU A 749 19.23 -26.00 -15.24
CA LEU A 749 18.42 -27.06 -15.86
C LEU A 749 18.24 -28.25 -14.90
N LYS A 750 19.30 -28.63 -14.18
CA LYS A 750 19.27 -29.68 -13.15
C LYS A 750 18.30 -29.33 -12.03
N GLY A 751 18.22 -28.06 -11.62
CA GLY A 751 17.24 -27.57 -10.67
C GLY A 751 15.80 -27.75 -11.15
N GLN A 752 15.51 -27.31 -12.38
CA GLN A 752 14.18 -27.48 -13.00
C GLN A 752 13.74 -28.93 -13.12
N LEU A 753 14.65 -29.82 -13.49
CA LEU A 753 14.38 -31.28 -13.56
C LEU A 753 14.14 -31.89 -12.17
N ARG A 754 14.88 -31.41 -11.15
CA ARG A 754 14.64 -31.82 -9.76
C ARG A 754 13.26 -31.42 -9.25
N ASP A 755 12.74 -30.24 -9.64
CA ASP A 755 11.39 -29.83 -9.31
C ASP A 755 10.30 -30.73 -9.94
N MET A 756 10.69 -31.50 -10.97
CA MET A 756 9.87 -32.55 -11.60
C MET A 756 10.18 -33.95 -11.07
N ASP A 757 10.87 -34.07 -9.91
CA ASP A 757 11.33 -35.32 -9.31
C ASP A 757 12.29 -36.15 -10.21
N ILE A 758 13.04 -35.51 -11.10
CA ILE A 758 14.01 -36.18 -11.99
C ILE A 758 15.42 -35.71 -11.61
N ALA A 759 16.28 -36.63 -11.20
CA ALA A 759 17.68 -36.35 -10.90
C ALA A 759 18.56 -36.56 -12.15
N VAL A 760 19.17 -35.47 -12.64
CA VAL A 760 20.11 -35.56 -13.80
C VAL A 760 21.47 -35.05 -13.37
N GLU A 761 22.53 -35.79 -13.75
CA GLU A 761 23.93 -35.38 -13.61
C GLU A 761 24.54 -35.21 -15.01
N PHE A 762 25.25 -34.10 -15.20
CA PHE A 762 25.98 -33.84 -16.45
C PHE A 762 27.47 -34.14 -16.24
N THR A 763 28.03 -34.94 -17.14
CA THR A 763 29.47 -35.24 -17.08
C THR A 763 30.31 -34.05 -17.56
N PRO A 764 31.57 -33.93 -17.11
CA PRO A 764 32.48 -32.88 -17.60
C PRO A 764 32.62 -32.87 -19.13
N ALA A 765 32.58 -34.04 -19.76
CA ALA A 765 32.61 -34.16 -21.22
C ALA A 765 31.38 -33.59 -21.91
N ALA A 766 30.21 -33.81 -21.33
CA ALA A 766 28.95 -33.19 -21.83
C ALA A 766 28.97 -31.68 -21.69
N VAL A 767 29.47 -31.16 -20.57
CA VAL A 767 29.61 -29.70 -20.31
C VAL A 767 30.57 -29.07 -21.34
N GLU A 768 31.71 -29.69 -21.56
CA GLU A 768 32.72 -29.24 -22.55
C GLU A 768 32.18 -29.27 -23.99
N ALA A 769 31.48 -30.33 -24.36
CA ALA A 769 30.85 -30.44 -25.68
C ALA A 769 29.80 -29.36 -25.94
N VAL A 770 28.97 -29.04 -24.93
CA VAL A 770 28.02 -27.96 -25.01
C VAL A 770 28.71 -26.59 -25.07
N ALA A 771 29.74 -26.38 -24.28
CA ALA A 771 30.56 -25.17 -24.30
C ALA A 771 31.15 -24.92 -25.68
N ASN A 772 31.73 -25.97 -26.27
CA ASN A 772 32.31 -25.93 -27.65
C ASN A 772 31.23 -25.66 -28.71
N ALA A 773 30.08 -26.29 -28.62
CA ALA A 773 28.98 -26.10 -29.56
C ALA A 773 28.32 -24.68 -29.42
N GLY A 774 28.41 -24.07 -28.26
CA GLY A 774 27.88 -22.75 -27.97
C GLY A 774 28.89 -21.62 -27.98
N PHE A 775 30.16 -21.87 -28.28
CA PHE A 775 31.21 -20.87 -28.38
C PHE A 775 31.18 -20.17 -29.74
N ASP A 776 31.07 -18.84 -29.73
CA ASP A 776 31.24 -18.00 -30.92
C ASP A 776 32.20 -16.85 -30.59
N PRO A 777 33.27 -16.67 -31.32
CA PRO A 777 34.24 -15.60 -31.09
C PRO A 777 33.68 -14.20 -31.15
N VAL A 778 32.58 -13.99 -31.88
CA VAL A 778 31.93 -12.67 -32.09
C VAL A 778 30.78 -12.44 -31.12
N TYR A 779 29.97 -13.48 -30.89
CA TYR A 779 28.75 -13.38 -30.09
C TYR A 779 28.91 -13.85 -28.64
N GLY A 780 30.10 -14.24 -28.22
CA GLY A 780 30.43 -14.69 -26.86
C GLY A 780 29.57 -15.85 -26.38
N ALA A 781 29.01 -15.75 -25.17
CA ALA A 781 28.16 -16.79 -24.57
C ALA A 781 26.68 -16.75 -25.04
N ARG A 782 26.29 -15.83 -25.92
CA ARG A 782 24.89 -15.70 -26.36
C ARG A 782 24.36 -16.94 -27.11
N PRO A 783 25.13 -17.61 -27.97
CA PRO A 783 24.69 -18.85 -28.61
C PRO A 783 24.61 -20.05 -27.68
N LEU A 784 25.28 -20.02 -26.52
CA LEU A 784 25.33 -21.12 -25.55
C LEU A 784 23.95 -21.55 -25.07
N ARG A 785 23.05 -20.59 -24.83
CA ARG A 785 21.66 -20.87 -24.44
C ARG A 785 20.90 -21.66 -25.52
N ARG A 786 21.15 -21.34 -26.80
CA ARG A 786 20.55 -22.06 -27.93
C ARG A 786 21.16 -23.47 -28.03
N ALA A 787 22.47 -23.61 -27.80
CA ALA A 787 23.14 -24.90 -27.80
C ALA A 787 22.61 -25.80 -26.67
N ILE A 788 22.43 -25.26 -25.44
CA ILE A 788 21.83 -26.01 -24.33
C ILE A 788 20.42 -26.46 -24.70
N ARG A 789 19.59 -25.58 -25.24
CA ARG A 789 18.22 -25.93 -25.63
C ARG A 789 18.22 -27.08 -26.64
N SER A 790 18.90 -26.91 -27.77
CA SER A 790 18.86 -27.89 -28.86
C SER A 790 19.61 -29.20 -28.57
N LYS A 791 20.58 -29.20 -27.66
CA LYS A 791 21.42 -30.36 -27.39
C LYS A 791 21.09 -31.06 -26.07
N MET A 792 20.43 -30.39 -25.15
CA MET A 792 20.09 -30.92 -23.82
C MET A 792 18.57 -30.88 -23.57
N GLU A 793 17.93 -29.72 -23.64
CA GLU A 793 16.49 -29.59 -23.28
C GLU A 793 15.61 -30.39 -24.25
N ASP A 794 15.82 -30.25 -25.58
CA ASP A 794 15.03 -30.96 -26.59
C ASP A 794 15.18 -32.49 -26.44
N PRO A 795 16.40 -33.10 -26.41
CA PRO A 795 16.57 -34.55 -26.22
C PRO A 795 16.00 -35.05 -24.86
N ILE A 796 16.22 -34.32 -23.77
CA ILE A 796 15.66 -34.68 -22.47
C ILE A 796 14.14 -34.71 -22.54
N SER A 797 13.54 -33.73 -23.21
CA SER A 797 12.06 -33.65 -23.37
C SER A 797 11.52 -34.82 -24.20
N GLU A 798 12.24 -35.23 -25.27
CA GLU A 798 11.89 -36.40 -26.08
C GLU A 798 11.94 -37.69 -25.26
N GLU A 799 13.02 -37.92 -24.50
CA GLU A 799 13.17 -39.09 -23.61
C GLU A 799 12.10 -39.12 -22.49
N MET A 800 11.69 -37.96 -21.98
CA MET A 800 10.58 -37.87 -21.03
C MET A 800 9.25 -38.24 -21.68
N LEU A 801 8.98 -37.76 -22.91
CA LEU A 801 7.73 -38.05 -23.64
C LEU A 801 7.64 -39.52 -24.08
N GLU A 802 8.79 -40.14 -24.44
CA GLU A 802 8.89 -41.59 -24.78
C GLU A 802 8.73 -42.48 -23.53
N GLY A 803 8.79 -41.90 -22.32
CA GLY A 803 8.65 -42.62 -21.05
C GLY A 803 9.94 -43.31 -20.61
N ASN A 804 11.07 -43.01 -21.22
CA ASN A 804 12.41 -43.49 -20.85
C ASN A 804 12.93 -42.79 -19.59
N MET A 805 12.55 -41.51 -19.40
CA MET A 805 12.81 -40.77 -18.18
C MET A 805 11.52 -40.60 -17.34
N LYS A 806 11.56 -41.14 -16.11
CA LYS A 806 10.38 -41.14 -15.19
C LYS A 806 10.68 -40.36 -13.94
N ALA A 807 9.62 -39.79 -13.32
CA ALA A 807 9.71 -39.18 -12.00
C ALA A 807 10.26 -40.20 -10.97
N GLY A 808 11.15 -39.74 -10.10
CA GLY A 808 11.90 -40.61 -9.16
C GLY A 808 13.13 -41.28 -9.74
N GLY A 809 13.41 -41.12 -11.06
CA GLY A 809 14.61 -41.69 -11.71
C GLY A 809 15.85 -40.83 -11.57
N SER A 810 17.04 -41.49 -11.68
CA SER A 810 18.35 -40.83 -11.66
C SER A 810 19.11 -41.12 -12.94
N TYR A 811 19.48 -40.09 -13.68
CA TYR A 811 20.04 -40.20 -15.04
C TYR A 811 21.39 -39.47 -15.11
N VAL A 812 22.26 -39.94 -16.00
CA VAL A 812 23.56 -39.30 -16.33
C VAL A 812 23.56 -38.94 -17.81
N CYS A 813 23.77 -37.65 -18.08
CA CYS A 813 23.95 -37.18 -19.45
C CYS A 813 25.46 -37.07 -19.74
N ASP A 814 25.89 -37.83 -20.73
CA ASP A 814 27.31 -37.96 -21.16
C ASP A 814 27.46 -37.61 -22.64
N PHE A 815 28.68 -37.35 -23.05
CA PHE A 815 29.03 -37.12 -24.48
C PHE A 815 30.02 -38.17 -24.97
N LYS A 816 29.53 -39.11 -25.84
CA LYS A 816 30.29 -40.22 -26.36
C LYS A 816 30.15 -40.26 -27.89
N ASP A 817 31.23 -40.51 -28.60
CA ASP A 817 31.27 -40.67 -30.06
C ASP A 817 30.55 -39.55 -30.84
N GLY A 818 30.66 -38.32 -30.35
CA GLY A 818 30.03 -37.15 -31.00
C GLY A 818 28.53 -36.98 -30.77
N LYS A 819 27.92 -37.76 -29.85
CA LYS A 819 26.48 -37.70 -29.50
C LYS A 819 26.29 -37.54 -28.01
N TYR A 820 25.21 -36.86 -27.65
CA TYR A 820 24.74 -36.77 -26.25
C TYR A 820 23.92 -38.02 -25.95
N VAL A 821 24.29 -38.73 -24.87
CA VAL A 821 23.63 -39.97 -24.44
C VAL A 821 23.13 -39.81 -23.03
N ILE A 822 21.85 -40.14 -22.80
CA ILE A 822 21.22 -40.12 -21.50
C ILE A 822 21.12 -41.57 -20.99
N GLU A 823 21.83 -41.90 -19.92
CA GLU A 823 21.89 -43.24 -19.34
C GLU A 823 21.23 -43.27 -17.97
N ASP A 824 20.47 -44.33 -17.68
CA ASP A 824 19.91 -44.54 -16.34
C ASP A 824 21.02 -45.01 -15.37
N LYS A 825 21.22 -44.26 -14.26
CA LYS A 825 22.28 -44.54 -13.29
C LYS A 825 22.09 -45.90 -12.60
N ALA A 826 20.85 -46.39 -12.49
CA ALA A 826 20.56 -47.73 -11.92
C ALA A 826 21.03 -48.87 -12.82
N LYS A 827 21.03 -48.70 -14.15
CA LYS A 827 21.51 -49.69 -15.10
C LYS A 827 23.04 -49.75 -15.15
N LYS A 828 23.74 -48.62 -14.98
CA LYS A 828 25.21 -48.56 -15.03
C LYS A 828 25.88 -49.24 -13.83
N SER A 829 25.26 -49.24 -12.66
CA SER A 829 25.77 -49.96 -11.48
C SER A 829 25.55 -51.48 -11.56
N GLY A 830 24.74 -51.97 -12.51
CA GLY A 830 24.51 -53.38 -12.79
C GLY A 830 25.58 -53.97 -13.73
N ASP A 831 25.98 -53.21 -14.76
CA ASP A 831 26.95 -53.67 -15.76
C ASP A 831 28.42 -53.65 -15.25
N GLU A 832 28.81 -52.73 -14.36
CA GLU A 832 30.12 -52.74 -13.72
C GLU A 832 30.28 -53.93 -12.73
N LYS A 833 29.21 -54.41 -12.11
CA LYS A 833 29.24 -55.59 -11.24
C LYS A 833 29.26 -56.94 -12.02
N SER A 834 28.76 -56.95 -13.26
CA SER A 834 28.81 -58.16 -14.11
C SER A 834 30.17 -58.34 -14.78
N SER A 835 30.90 -57.25 -15.13
CA SER A 835 32.23 -57.32 -15.71
C SER A 835 33.37 -57.67 -14.72
N GLU A 836 33.18 -57.37 -13.40
CA GLU A 836 34.08 -57.81 -12.33
C GLU A 836 33.88 -59.29 -11.93
N SER A 837 32.71 -59.87 -12.23
CA SER A 837 32.43 -61.28 -11.96
C SER A 837 32.92 -62.29 -13.04
N GLU A 838 33.16 -61.78 -14.26
CA GLU A 838 33.72 -62.56 -15.37
C GLU A 838 35.27 -62.50 -15.43
N ALA A 839 35.92 -61.67 -14.59
CA ALA A 839 37.35 -61.52 -14.50
C ALA A 839 37.97 -62.15 -13.24
N LYS A 840 37.24 -63.04 -12.52
CA LYS A 840 37.73 -63.80 -11.36
C LYS A 840 37.66 -65.33 -11.63
#